data_049a3c1d77c76d673eceb509e3819955
#
_entry.id   049a3c1d77c76d673eceb509e3819955
#
_cell.length_a   1.000
_cell.length_b   1.000
_cell.length_c   1.000
_cell.angle_alpha   90.00
_cell.angle_beta   90.00
_cell.angle_gamma   90.00
#
_symmetry.space_group_name_H-M   'P 1'
#
loop_
_entity.id
_entity.type
_entity.pdbx_description
1 polymer ?
#
loop_
_entity_poly.entity_id
_entity_poly.type
_entity_poly.pdbx_seq_one_letter_code
_entity_poly.pdbx_strand_id
1 'polypeptide(L)'
;MKILGITGGSGSGKTTLLRAVEQLGGLGLDCDAIYHRLLETDDALVAAIGARFPGTVRDGRVDRPTLAAVVFADPAELAALDALTHEAVAREVRRRLWQSEAPFAAIDAIGLFESGLASLCDETVCVLAPEETRIERLIRRDGISRERALARIRAQKSDEALRAQCGHALWADAPTPEAFQQQCEQFLKGVLMMEETKKFEKEREALLSSPKNGYDRISEADLAAMESYCKEYMKFISDCKMEREAVKWTIEAAEKAGFRELKPGMQLKPGDRVYGNNHNKSVIFAVVGSESLNEGTHICAAHIDSPRLDLKPNPLYEDAGMAYFKTHYYGGIKKYQWTTTPLAIHGVVAKKDGTVVTVTVGEEPGDPIFCVTDLLVHLSADQMRKTLAEGVTGENLRILLGSRPLKDDEGADRVKFAILMLLNEKYGLTEEDFLSAELTMVPAGPAREVGFDRSLIAAYGHDDRVCAYAAFKPLLDLGTPVKTAVCVLADKEEIGSVGISGMQSQYFEMFMEDLCEATGASKRRCFEHSFCLSADVSNAFDPLYAETCDPANNTKINYGTGIFKYTGARGKSGSSDAAAEVMGYVRRIFAKHDVIWQTGELGKVDQGGGGTVACYMANRNIETVDAGVPVLSMHAPREIVSKLDPYMTFKGMKVFYEEN
;
A
#
# COMPACT_ATOMS: atom_id res chain seq x y z
N MET A 1 5.30 -3.14 -24.64
CA MET A 1 5.38 -2.90 -26.10
C MET A 1 5.82 -1.47 -26.31
N LYS A 2 6.91 -1.22 -27.05
CA LYS A 2 7.40 0.15 -27.30
C LYS A 2 6.58 0.80 -28.42
N ILE A 3 6.18 2.06 -28.25
CA ILE A 3 5.25 2.75 -29.17
C ILE A 3 5.93 3.99 -29.78
N LEU A 4 6.00 4.06 -31.10
CA LEU A 4 6.52 5.18 -31.86
C LEU A 4 5.37 6.05 -32.39
N GLY A 5 5.34 7.33 -32.05
CA GLY A 5 4.44 8.30 -32.65
C GLY A 5 5.06 8.85 -33.94
N ILE A 6 4.36 8.74 -35.07
CA ILE A 6 4.77 9.24 -36.37
C ILE A 6 3.87 10.43 -36.74
N THR A 7 4.49 11.58 -37.00
CA THR A 7 3.79 12.75 -37.55
C THR A 7 4.54 13.34 -38.74
N GLY A 8 3.94 14.32 -39.39
CA GLY A 8 4.52 14.98 -40.55
C GLY A 8 3.45 15.44 -41.52
N GLY A 9 3.77 16.38 -42.37
CA GLY A 9 2.83 16.95 -43.34
C GLY A 9 2.40 15.97 -44.42
N SER A 10 1.35 16.34 -45.16
CA SER A 10 0.89 15.57 -46.32
C SER A 10 2.00 15.42 -47.36
N GLY A 11 2.20 14.20 -47.87
CA GLY A 11 3.23 13.91 -48.88
C GLY A 11 4.66 13.75 -48.29
N SER A 12 4.87 13.85 -46.96
CA SER A 12 6.21 13.75 -46.35
C SER A 12 6.82 12.35 -46.39
N GLY A 13 6.02 11.28 -46.47
CA GLY A 13 6.53 9.91 -46.50
C GLY A 13 6.23 9.07 -45.23
N LYS A 14 5.35 9.52 -44.33
CA LYS A 14 4.92 8.81 -43.14
C LYS A 14 4.50 7.37 -43.38
N THR A 15 3.69 7.13 -44.41
CA THR A 15 3.21 5.79 -44.78
C THR A 15 4.37 4.82 -45.11
N THR A 16 5.50 5.31 -45.63
CA THR A 16 6.69 4.47 -45.87
C THR A 16 7.31 4.02 -44.54
N LEU A 17 7.41 4.94 -43.59
CA LEU A 17 7.91 4.60 -42.24
C LEU A 17 6.96 3.62 -41.53
N LEU A 18 5.63 3.85 -41.63
CA LEU A 18 4.63 2.95 -41.03
C LEU A 18 4.71 1.53 -41.62
N ARG A 19 4.87 1.41 -42.94
CA ARG A 19 5.09 0.12 -43.62
C ARG A 19 6.38 -0.56 -43.19
N ALA A 20 7.45 0.20 -42.96
CA ALA A 20 8.69 -0.38 -42.45
C ALA A 20 8.50 -0.95 -41.03
N VAL A 21 7.67 -0.35 -40.19
CA VAL A 21 7.27 -0.93 -38.88
C VAL A 21 6.58 -2.27 -39.06
N GLU A 22 5.60 -2.35 -39.95
CA GLU A 22 4.86 -3.60 -40.24
C GLU A 22 5.76 -4.69 -40.80
N GLN A 23 6.68 -4.36 -41.70
CA GLN A 23 7.65 -5.31 -42.27
C GLN A 23 8.64 -5.88 -41.24
N LEU A 24 8.94 -5.11 -40.21
CA LEU A 24 9.75 -5.55 -39.07
C LEU A 24 8.96 -6.31 -38.00
N GLY A 25 7.67 -6.61 -38.23
CA GLY A 25 6.80 -7.36 -37.34
C GLY A 25 6.13 -6.52 -36.26
N GLY A 26 6.14 -5.19 -36.37
CA GLY A 26 5.43 -4.27 -35.50
C GLY A 26 3.98 -4.04 -35.91
N LEU A 27 3.19 -3.47 -35.01
CA LEU A 27 1.81 -3.04 -35.26
C LEU A 27 1.80 -1.63 -35.86
N GLY A 28 1.32 -1.46 -37.10
CA GLY A 28 1.09 -0.17 -37.73
C GLY A 28 -0.34 0.33 -37.49
N LEU A 29 -0.51 1.56 -36.95
CA LEU A 29 -1.80 2.20 -36.71
C LEU A 29 -1.90 3.51 -37.50
N ASP A 30 -2.52 3.45 -38.68
CA ASP A 30 -2.84 4.62 -39.46
C ASP A 30 -4.13 5.25 -38.93
N CYS A 31 -4.03 6.41 -38.29
CA CYS A 31 -5.15 7.10 -37.67
C CYS A 31 -6.14 7.66 -38.71
N ASP A 32 -5.69 8.02 -39.91
CA ASP A 32 -6.59 8.46 -41.01
C ASP A 32 -7.44 7.25 -41.46
N ALA A 33 -6.83 6.09 -41.65
CA ALA A 33 -7.55 4.87 -42.02
C ALA A 33 -8.49 4.40 -40.88
N ILE A 34 -8.09 4.52 -39.63
CA ILE A 34 -8.93 4.22 -38.45
C ILE A 34 -10.14 5.17 -38.43
N TYR A 35 -9.92 6.46 -38.56
CA TYR A 35 -10.99 7.47 -38.64
C TYR A 35 -12.01 7.14 -39.73
N HIS A 36 -11.54 6.86 -40.94
CA HIS A 36 -12.43 6.51 -42.05
C HIS A 36 -13.26 5.26 -41.77
N ARG A 37 -12.69 4.24 -41.12
CA ARG A 37 -13.43 3.04 -40.74
C ARG A 37 -14.48 3.34 -39.65
N LEU A 38 -14.15 4.16 -38.68
CA LEU A 38 -15.09 4.52 -37.59
C LEU A 38 -16.31 5.27 -38.11
N LEU A 39 -16.16 6.11 -39.13
CA LEU A 39 -17.30 6.76 -39.81
C LEU A 39 -18.28 5.77 -40.47
N GLU A 40 -17.86 4.52 -40.68
CA GLU A 40 -18.68 3.46 -41.29
C GLU A 40 -19.18 2.43 -40.28
N THR A 41 -18.50 2.31 -39.13
CA THR A 41 -18.70 1.17 -38.19
C THR A 41 -18.98 1.57 -36.75
N ASP A 42 -18.79 2.84 -36.36
CA ASP A 42 -19.08 3.32 -34.99
C ASP A 42 -20.38 4.13 -34.99
N ASP A 43 -21.50 3.44 -34.72
CA ASP A 43 -22.83 4.05 -34.70
C ASP A 43 -22.93 5.22 -33.72
N ALA A 44 -22.18 5.17 -32.61
CA ALA A 44 -22.17 6.24 -31.61
C ALA A 44 -21.47 7.50 -32.13
N LEU A 45 -20.35 7.34 -32.84
CA LEU A 45 -19.67 8.46 -33.52
C LEU A 45 -20.53 9.05 -34.61
N VAL A 46 -21.15 8.22 -35.47
CA VAL A 46 -22.04 8.67 -36.55
C VAL A 46 -23.23 9.44 -35.98
N ALA A 47 -23.85 8.96 -34.92
CA ALA A 47 -24.96 9.64 -34.24
C ALA A 47 -24.52 10.99 -33.65
N ALA A 48 -23.35 11.06 -33.01
CA ALA A 48 -22.79 12.28 -32.43
C ALA A 48 -22.48 13.33 -33.50
N ILE A 49 -21.94 12.91 -34.67
CA ILE A 49 -21.70 13.79 -35.82
C ILE A 49 -23.05 14.30 -36.37
N GLY A 50 -24.04 13.43 -36.53
CA GLY A 50 -25.37 13.81 -37.00
C GLY A 50 -26.09 14.80 -36.06
N ALA A 51 -25.95 14.62 -34.77
CA ALA A 51 -26.51 15.53 -33.78
C ALA A 51 -25.82 16.90 -33.76
N ARG A 52 -24.50 16.94 -33.93
CA ARG A 52 -23.72 18.19 -33.93
C ARG A 52 -23.80 18.93 -35.28
N PHE A 53 -23.87 18.18 -36.39
CA PHE A 53 -23.89 18.71 -37.76
C PHE A 53 -25.14 18.21 -38.52
N PRO A 54 -26.31 18.81 -38.30
CA PRO A 54 -27.57 18.37 -38.93
C PRO A 54 -27.49 18.31 -40.45
N GLY A 55 -28.01 17.22 -41.03
CA GLY A 55 -28.03 17.01 -42.49
C GLY A 55 -26.75 16.40 -43.08
N THR A 56 -25.75 16.11 -42.28
CA THR A 56 -24.49 15.47 -42.70
C THR A 56 -24.49 13.95 -42.58
N VAL A 57 -25.55 13.36 -42.02
CA VAL A 57 -25.75 11.90 -41.94
C VAL A 57 -26.99 11.52 -42.73
N ARG A 58 -26.87 10.55 -43.64
CA ARG A 58 -27.95 9.98 -44.46
C ARG A 58 -27.89 8.46 -44.39
N ASP A 59 -29.05 7.85 -44.19
CA ASP A 59 -29.17 6.38 -44.11
C ASP A 59 -28.14 5.71 -43.14
N GLY A 60 -27.89 6.38 -41.99
CA GLY A 60 -26.95 5.88 -40.98
C GLY A 60 -25.46 6.04 -41.36
N ARG A 61 -25.13 6.79 -42.39
CA ARG A 61 -23.76 7.03 -42.87
C ARG A 61 -23.45 8.51 -42.96
N VAL A 62 -22.20 8.87 -42.66
CA VAL A 62 -21.73 10.26 -42.80
C VAL A 62 -21.55 10.61 -44.29
N ASP A 63 -22.28 11.64 -44.77
CA ASP A 63 -22.06 12.25 -46.06
C ASP A 63 -20.84 13.18 -45.97
N ARG A 64 -19.66 12.64 -46.31
CA ARG A 64 -18.37 13.33 -46.19
C ARG A 64 -18.30 14.65 -46.96
N PRO A 65 -18.78 14.75 -48.22
CA PRO A 65 -18.79 16.03 -48.94
C PRO A 65 -19.61 17.11 -48.22
N THR A 66 -20.79 16.75 -47.72
CA THR A 66 -21.66 17.67 -46.99
C THR A 66 -21.03 18.06 -45.64
N LEU A 67 -20.47 17.12 -44.88
CA LEU A 67 -19.77 17.41 -43.64
C LEU A 67 -18.56 18.33 -43.89
N ALA A 68 -17.73 18.01 -44.88
CA ALA A 68 -16.57 18.82 -45.25
C ALA A 68 -16.96 20.27 -45.61
N ALA A 69 -18.05 20.48 -46.35
CA ALA A 69 -18.53 21.81 -46.71
C ALA A 69 -18.93 22.63 -45.46
N VAL A 70 -19.47 21.99 -44.43
CA VAL A 70 -19.84 22.64 -43.16
C VAL A 70 -18.60 22.99 -42.33
N VAL A 71 -17.72 22.03 -42.09
CA VAL A 71 -16.61 22.19 -41.12
C VAL A 71 -15.46 23.05 -41.68
N PHE A 72 -15.22 23.04 -43.01
CA PHE A 72 -14.18 23.88 -43.57
C PHE A 72 -14.64 25.35 -43.79
N ALA A 73 -15.91 25.64 -43.62
CA ALA A 73 -16.43 27.01 -43.70
C ALA A 73 -16.24 27.78 -42.36
N ASP A 74 -16.10 27.08 -41.23
CA ASP A 74 -15.97 27.68 -39.90
C ASP A 74 -14.93 26.93 -39.05
N PRO A 75 -13.85 27.60 -38.62
CA PRO A 75 -12.83 26.97 -37.73
C PRO A 75 -13.39 26.40 -36.42
N ALA A 76 -14.48 26.97 -35.88
CA ALA A 76 -15.10 26.46 -34.65
C ALA A 76 -15.82 25.12 -34.90
N GLU A 77 -16.43 24.95 -36.07
CA GLU A 77 -17.05 23.70 -36.48
C GLU A 77 -16.02 22.61 -36.77
N LEU A 78 -14.88 22.98 -37.35
CA LEU A 78 -13.76 22.07 -37.53
C LEU A 78 -13.22 21.58 -36.17
N ALA A 79 -12.99 22.48 -35.22
CA ALA A 79 -12.55 22.11 -33.87
C ALA A 79 -13.57 21.22 -33.15
N ALA A 80 -14.87 21.43 -33.35
CA ALA A 80 -15.91 20.58 -32.80
C ALA A 80 -15.90 19.16 -33.39
N LEU A 81 -15.67 19.04 -34.70
CA LEU A 81 -15.49 17.73 -35.34
C LEU A 81 -14.23 17.02 -34.83
N ASP A 82 -13.12 17.74 -34.75
CA ASP A 82 -11.85 17.20 -34.24
C ASP A 82 -12.01 16.65 -32.82
N ALA A 83 -12.69 17.35 -31.93
CA ALA A 83 -12.95 16.90 -30.58
C ALA A 83 -13.73 15.57 -30.55
N LEU A 84 -14.77 15.40 -31.35
CA LEU A 84 -15.55 14.17 -31.44
C LEU A 84 -14.75 13.01 -32.02
N THR A 85 -13.98 13.27 -33.05
CA THR A 85 -13.24 12.24 -33.80
C THR A 85 -11.95 11.83 -33.12
N HIS A 86 -11.22 12.74 -32.47
CA HIS A 86 -10.00 12.45 -31.75
C HIS A 86 -10.25 11.47 -30.60
N GLU A 87 -11.34 11.65 -29.85
CA GLU A 87 -11.71 10.73 -28.78
C GLU A 87 -12.03 9.32 -29.29
N ALA A 88 -12.81 9.21 -30.38
CA ALA A 88 -13.16 7.94 -31.00
C ALA A 88 -11.94 7.21 -31.56
N VAL A 89 -11.05 7.92 -32.26
CA VAL A 89 -9.80 7.36 -32.81
C VAL A 89 -8.88 6.92 -31.66
N ALA A 90 -8.70 7.74 -30.62
CA ALA A 90 -7.85 7.40 -29.48
C ALA A 90 -8.35 6.16 -28.74
N ARG A 91 -9.65 5.99 -28.58
CA ARG A 91 -10.26 4.79 -27.99
C ARG A 91 -9.95 3.54 -28.83
N GLU A 92 -10.10 3.63 -30.15
CA GLU A 92 -9.81 2.50 -31.05
C GLU A 92 -8.31 2.17 -31.13
N VAL A 93 -7.44 3.18 -31.10
CA VAL A 93 -5.98 3.01 -31.03
C VAL A 93 -5.62 2.24 -29.76
N ARG A 94 -6.11 2.68 -28.58
CA ARG A 94 -5.86 1.98 -27.30
C ARG A 94 -6.35 0.53 -27.34
N ARG A 95 -7.53 0.29 -27.88
CA ARG A 95 -8.10 -1.05 -28.02
C ARG A 95 -7.19 -1.97 -28.84
N ARG A 96 -6.68 -1.49 -29.99
CA ARG A 96 -5.78 -2.28 -30.86
C ARG A 96 -4.42 -2.51 -30.24
N LEU A 97 -3.86 -1.52 -29.56
CA LEU A 97 -2.61 -1.67 -28.81
C LEU A 97 -2.75 -2.74 -27.73
N TRP A 98 -3.85 -2.71 -26.99
CA TRP A 98 -4.10 -3.69 -25.92
C TRP A 98 -4.32 -5.12 -26.44
N GLN A 99 -4.89 -5.28 -27.64
CA GLN A 99 -5.16 -6.59 -28.25
C GLN A 99 -3.97 -7.17 -29.04
N SER A 100 -2.88 -6.44 -29.18
CA SER A 100 -1.74 -6.82 -30.02
C SER A 100 -0.63 -7.51 -29.19
N GLU A 101 -0.11 -8.59 -29.73
CA GLU A 101 1.10 -9.28 -29.21
C GLU A 101 2.38 -8.82 -29.95
N ALA A 102 2.31 -7.78 -30.80
CA ALA A 102 3.46 -7.28 -31.52
C ALA A 102 4.54 -6.73 -30.54
N PRO A 103 5.83 -6.92 -30.84
CA PRO A 103 6.91 -6.47 -29.95
C PRO A 103 7.00 -4.94 -29.83
N PHE A 104 6.53 -4.23 -30.83
CA PHE A 104 6.47 -2.76 -30.86
C PHE A 104 5.32 -2.30 -31.75
N ALA A 105 4.94 -1.00 -31.65
CA ALA A 105 3.88 -0.42 -32.45
C ALA A 105 4.27 0.97 -32.95
N ALA A 106 3.57 1.45 -33.99
CA ALA A 106 3.63 2.84 -34.41
C ALA A 106 2.25 3.41 -34.65
N ILE A 107 2.05 4.69 -34.27
CA ILE A 107 0.84 5.47 -34.47
C ILE A 107 1.14 6.58 -35.46
N ASP A 108 0.61 6.49 -36.68
CA ASP A 108 0.70 7.56 -37.71
C ASP A 108 -0.52 8.49 -37.58
N ALA A 109 -0.25 9.73 -37.18
CA ALA A 109 -1.27 10.78 -37.11
C ALA A 109 -0.68 12.16 -37.50
N ILE A 110 -1.34 12.88 -38.37
CA ILE A 110 -0.98 14.28 -38.71
C ILE A 110 -1.12 15.14 -37.44
N GLY A 111 -2.23 15.00 -36.72
CA GLY A 111 -2.52 15.69 -35.45
C GLY A 111 -2.10 14.86 -34.22
N LEU A 112 -0.92 14.28 -34.22
CA LEU A 112 -0.45 13.40 -33.14
C LEU A 112 -0.48 14.08 -31.74
N PHE A 113 -0.08 15.32 -31.68
CA PHE A 113 -0.03 16.11 -30.43
C PHE A 113 -1.40 16.69 -30.08
N GLU A 114 -2.14 17.22 -31.06
CA GLU A 114 -3.46 17.83 -30.90
C GLU A 114 -4.51 16.81 -30.43
N SER A 115 -4.42 15.58 -30.91
CA SER A 115 -5.32 14.48 -30.53
C SER A 115 -4.98 13.85 -29.17
N GLY A 116 -3.85 14.23 -28.56
CA GLY A 116 -3.36 13.65 -27.32
C GLY A 116 -2.73 12.25 -27.48
N LEU A 117 -2.65 11.70 -28.70
CA LEU A 117 -2.06 10.38 -28.97
C LEU A 117 -0.56 10.33 -28.67
N ALA A 118 0.14 11.47 -28.68
CA ALA A 118 1.55 11.55 -28.31
C ALA A 118 1.81 11.04 -26.89
N SER A 119 0.86 11.15 -25.98
CA SER A 119 0.97 10.66 -24.61
C SER A 119 1.01 9.13 -24.49
N LEU A 120 0.66 8.41 -25.55
CA LEU A 120 0.74 6.95 -25.64
C LEU A 120 2.09 6.48 -26.20
N CYS A 121 2.93 7.39 -26.69
CA CYS A 121 4.16 7.08 -27.42
C CYS A 121 5.37 7.22 -26.51
N ASP A 122 6.26 6.23 -26.55
CA ASP A 122 7.57 6.28 -25.86
C ASP A 122 8.54 7.21 -26.60
N GLU A 123 8.42 7.25 -27.94
CA GLU A 123 9.22 8.09 -28.81
C GLU A 123 8.36 8.72 -29.88
N THR A 124 8.78 9.87 -30.39
CA THR A 124 8.07 10.57 -31.48
C THR A 124 9.01 10.96 -32.60
N VAL A 125 8.55 10.84 -33.85
CA VAL A 125 9.31 11.19 -35.03
C VAL A 125 8.46 12.04 -36.00
N CYS A 126 9.01 13.16 -36.48
CA CYS A 126 8.44 13.87 -37.62
C CYS A 126 9.12 13.44 -38.91
N VAL A 127 8.34 13.04 -39.89
CA VAL A 127 8.81 12.76 -41.26
C VAL A 127 8.68 14.02 -42.09
N LEU A 128 9.79 14.51 -42.60
CA LEU A 128 9.94 15.75 -43.33
C LEU A 128 10.36 15.49 -44.78
N ALA A 129 9.95 16.33 -45.71
CA ALA A 129 10.41 16.28 -47.10
C ALA A 129 10.36 17.67 -47.72
N PRO A 130 11.21 17.98 -48.72
CA PRO A 130 11.17 19.24 -49.45
C PRO A 130 9.78 19.53 -50.01
N GLU A 131 9.36 20.81 -50.01
CA GLU A 131 8.05 21.25 -50.45
C GLU A 131 7.72 20.74 -51.85
N GLU A 132 8.66 20.86 -52.80
CA GLU A 132 8.48 20.36 -54.18
C GLU A 132 8.22 18.85 -54.22
N THR A 133 8.99 18.07 -53.49
CA THR A 133 8.80 16.60 -53.38
C THR A 133 7.41 16.25 -52.85
N ARG A 134 6.93 17.00 -51.86
CA ARG A 134 5.58 16.83 -51.29
C ARG A 134 4.51 17.16 -52.30
N ILE A 135 4.68 18.26 -53.06
CA ILE A 135 3.76 18.67 -54.13
C ILE A 135 3.66 17.58 -55.22
N GLU A 136 4.79 17.10 -55.73
CA GLU A 136 4.83 16.04 -56.74
C GLU A 136 4.15 14.75 -56.27
N ARG A 137 4.41 14.34 -55.02
CA ARG A 137 3.79 13.16 -54.41
C ARG A 137 2.28 13.31 -54.27
N LEU A 138 1.78 14.50 -53.89
CA LEU A 138 0.35 14.80 -53.79
C LEU A 138 -0.36 14.82 -55.11
N ILE A 139 0.23 15.46 -56.15
CA ILE A 139 -0.31 15.45 -57.52
C ILE A 139 -0.44 14.01 -58.05
N ARG A 140 0.63 13.22 -57.89
CA ARG A 140 0.64 11.82 -58.37
C ARG A 140 -0.33 10.91 -57.60
N ARG A 141 -0.48 11.11 -56.27
CA ARG A 141 -1.33 10.26 -55.45
C ARG A 141 -2.81 10.63 -55.54
N ASP A 142 -3.11 11.94 -55.46
CA ASP A 142 -4.47 12.44 -55.27
C ASP A 142 -5.08 13.03 -56.55
N GLY A 143 -4.28 13.19 -57.65
CA GLY A 143 -4.75 13.76 -58.92
C GLY A 143 -5.14 15.26 -58.86
N ILE A 144 -4.65 15.99 -57.83
CA ILE A 144 -4.99 17.40 -57.60
C ILE A 144 -4.04 18.36 -58.33
N SER A 145 -4.50 19.61 -58.56
CA SER A 145 -3.63 20.63 -59.17
C SER A 145 -2.51 21.05 -58.21
N ARG A 146 -1.42 21.62 -58.75
CA ARG A 146 -0.29 22.15 -58.00
C ARG A 146 -0.72 23.18 -56.94
N GLU A 147 -1.64 24.07 -57.32
CA GLU A 147 -2.17 25.13 -56.45
C GLU A 147 -2.87 24.50 -55.22
N ARG A 148 -3.68 23.45 -55.47
CA ARG A 148 -4.37 22.72 -54.37
C ARG A 148 -3.39 21.96 -53.49
N ALA A 149 -2.36 21.34 -54.06
CA ALA A 149 -1.31 20.66 -53.29
C ALA A 149 -0.57 21.66 -52.40
N LEU A 150 -0.19 22.82 -52.95
CA LEU A 150 0.51 23.86 -52.19
C LEU A 150 -0.39 24.45 -51.07
N ALA A 151 -1.66 24.72 -51.36
CA ALA A 151 -2.61 25.21 -50.35
C ALA A 151 -2.75 24.22 -49.20
N ARG A 152 -2.82 22.90 -49.51
CA ARG A 152 -2.89 21.84 -48.49
C ARG A 152 -1.63 21.74 -47.63
N ILE A 153 -0.44 21.96 -48.21
CA ILE A 153 0.81 21.96 -47.44
C ILE A 153 0.88 23.17 -46.50
N ARG A 154 0.50 24.36 -47.00
CA ARG A 154 0.53 25.62 -46.25
C ARG A 154 -0.49 25.70 -45.10
N ALA A 155 -1.56 24.93 -45.18
CA ALA A 155 -2.56 24.83 -44.14
C ALA A 155 -2.11 23.97 -42.94
N GLN A 156 -0.96 23.29 -43.05
CA GLN A 156 -0.43 22.42 -41.99
C GLN A 156 0.68 23.13 -41.21
N LYS A 157 1.09 22.57 -40.06
CA LYS A 157 2.23 23.06 -39.26
C LYS A 157 3.51 23.12 -40.12
N SER A 158 4.36 24.10 -39.86
CA SER A 158 5.67 24.19 -40.50
C SER A 158 6.58 23.02 -40.04
N ASP A 159 7.56 22.71 -40.87
CA ASP A 159 8.56 21.66 -40.57
C ASP A 159 9.35 21.99 -39.30
N GLU A 160 9.66 23.27 -39.02
CA GLU A 160 10.30 23.74 -37.81
C GLU A 160 9.44 23.48 -36.56
N ALA A 161 8.13 23.74 -36.65
CA ALA A 161 7.20 23.52 -35.55
C ALA A 161 7.05 22.02 -35.22
N LEU A 162 6.99 21.16 -36.24
CA LEU A 162 6.94 19.70 -36.06
C LEU A 162 8.24 19.18 -35.47
N ARG A 163 9.39 19.66 -35.93
CA ARG A 163 10.71 19.28 -35.44
C ARG A 163 10.92 19.66 -33.98
N ALA A 164 10.38 20.81 -33.57
CA ALA A 164 10.48 21.27 -32.18
C ALA A 164 9.65 20.42 -31.18
N GLN A 165 8.63 19.71 -31.69
CA GLN A 165 7.71 18.89 -30.87
C GLN A 165 8.12 17.42 -30.80
N CYS A 166 8.91 16.91 -31.74
CA CYS A 166 9.28 15.51 -31.84
C CYS A 166 10.68 15.24 -31.28
N GLY A 167 10.88 14.07 -30.68
CA GLY A 167 12.19 13.58 -30.26
C GLY A 167 13.14 13.29 -31.42
N HIS A 168 12.57 12.93 -32.59
CA HIS A 168 13.34 12.59 -33.80
C HIS A 168 12.78 13.30 -35.04
N ALA A 169 13.66 13.48 -36.04
CA ALA A 169 13.29 13.96 -37.37
C ALA A 169 13.90 13.07 -38.43
N LEU A 170 13.09 12.61 -39.39
CA LEU A 170 13.51 11.78 -40.51
C LEU A 170 13.22 12.51 -41.84
N TRP A 171 14.25 12.75 -42.64
CA TRP A 171 14.14 13.42 -43.91
C TRP A 171 13.92 12.44 -45.04
N ALA A 172 12.81 12.57 -45.74
CA ALA A 172 12.46 11.75 -46.90
C ALA A 172 12.93 12.39 -48.23
N ASP A 173 14.22 12.63 -48.32
CA ASP A 173 14.96 13.20 -49.43
C ASP A 173 15.87 12.21 -50.17
N ALA A 174 15.76 10.92 -49.82
CA ALA A 174 16.52 9.86 -50.48
C ALA A 174 16.20 9.78 -51.99
N PRO A 175 17.20 9.42 -52.83
CA PRO A 175 17.07 9.49 -54.29
C PRO A 175 16.05 8.52 -54.88
N THR A 176 15.73 7.44 -54.16
CA THR A 176 14.70 6.47 -54.59
C THR A 176 13.79 6.08 -53.42
N PRO A 177 12.58 5.60 -53.68
CA PRO A 177 11.69 5.09 -52.63
C PRO A 177 12.30 3.95 -51.80
N GLU A 178 13.06 3.07 -52.44
CA GLU A 178 13.72 1.93 -51.82
C GLU A 178 14.83 2.40 -50.88
N ALA A 179 15.58 3.44 -51.24
CA ALA A 179 16.60 4.04 -50.38
C ALA A 179 15.97 4.68 -49.14
N PHE A 180 14.82 5.35 -49.29
CA PHE A 180 14.10 5.88 -48.12
C PHE A 180 13.51 4.77 -47.26
N GLN A 181 13.05 3.68 -47.82
CA GLN A 181 12.60 2.49 -47.08
C GLN A 181 13.74 1.93 -46.21
N GLN A 182 14.93 1.75 -46.77
CA GLN A 182 16.12 1.30 -46.04
C GLN A 182 16.51 2.26 -44.89
N GLN A 183 16.40 3.57 -45.16
CA GLN A 183 16.65 4.59 -44.12
C GLN A 183 15.61 4.49 -43.00
N CYS A 184 14.34 4.23 -43.30
CA CYS A 184 13.29 3.99 -42.31
C CYS A 184 13.61 2.73 -41.45
N GLU A 185 14.00 1.63 -42.08
CA GLU A 185 14.35 0.40 -41.37
C GLU A 185 15.57 0.58 -40.44
N GLN A 186 16.61 1.31 -40.91
CA GLN A 186 17.77 1.62 -40.08
C GLN A 186 17.42 2.52 -38.91
N PHE A 187 16.56 3.52 -39.13
CA PHE A 187 16.06 4.40 -38.07
C PHE A 187 15.28 3.58 -37.02
N LEU A 188 14.36 2.70 -37.46
CA LEU A 188 13.55 1.86 -36.56
C LEU A 188 14.39 0.89 -35.75
N LYS A 189 15.44 0.32 -36.34
CA LYS A 189 16.41 -0.52 -35.61
C LYS A 189 17.12 0.26 -34.52
N GLY A 190 17.47 1.52 -34.76
CA GLY A 190 18.09 2.39 -33.76
C GLY A 190 17.15 2.87 -32.65
N VAL A 191 15.86 3.07 -32.94
CA VAL A 191 14.89 3.66 -32.01
C VAL A 191 14.04 2.61 -31.30
N LEU A 192 13.57 1.59 -32.01
CA LEU A 192 12.65 0.56 -31.48
C LEU A 192 13.35 -0.76 -31.11
N MET A 193 14.40 -1.13 -31.84
CA MET A 193 15.12 -2.39 -31.69
C MET A 193 16.53 -2.14 -31.17
N MET A 194 16.66 -1.44 -30.02
CA MET A 194 17.96 -1.20 -29.40
C MET A 194 18.67 -2.49 -29.02
N GLU A 195 19.48 -3.01 -29.92
CA GLU A 195 20.45 -4.07 -29.67
C GLU A 195 21.88 -3.55 -29.36
N GLU A 196 22.04 -2.35 -28.81
CA GLU A 196 23.35 -1.80 -28.46
C GLU A 196 23.41 -1.04 -27.13
N THR A 197 22.85 -1.59 -26.05
CA THR A 197 23.23 -1.14 -24.70
C THR A 197 23.98 -2.20 -23.88
N LYS A 198 24.42 -3.29 -24.52
CA LYS A 198 25.11 -4.41 -23.86
C LYS A 198 26.55 -4.14 -23.44
N LYS A 199 27.13 -3.01 -23.88
CA LYS A 199 28.55 -2.73 -23.56
C LYS A 199 28.82 -2.58 -22.06
N PHE A 200 27.84 -2.15 -21.27
CA PHE A 200 27.94 -1.98 -19.82
C PHE A 200 26.88 -2.75 -19.04
N GLU A 201 26.22 -3.76 -19.64
CA GLU A 201 25.11 -4.48 -18.99
C GLU A 201 25.57 -5.20 -17.72
N LYS A 202 26.74 -5.87 -17.77
CA LYS A 202 27.33 -6.55 -16.60
C LYS A 202 27.75 -5.57 -15.50
N GLU A 203 28.34 -4.46 -15.88
CA GLU A 203 28.73 -3.41 -14.95
C GLU A 203 27.49 -2.72 -14.35
N ARG A 204 26.45 -2.50 -15.15
CA ARG A 204 25.18 -1.98 -14.66
C ARG A 204 24.50 -2.94 -13.68
N GLU A 205 24.43 -4.23 -13.99
CA GLU A 205 23.90 -5.26 -13.09
C GLU A 205 24.72 -5.34 -11.78
N ALA A 206 26.04 -5.19 -11.86
CA ALA A 206 26.91 -5.26 -10.70
C ALA A 206 26.89 -3.99 -9.84
N LEU A 207 26.65 -2.81 -10.42
CA LEU A 207 26.80 -1.52 -9.75
C LEU A 207 25.48 -0.86 -9.37
N LEU A 208 24.39 -1.16 -10.11
CA LEU A 208 23.08 -0.54 -9.88
C LEU A 208 22.18 -1.47 -9.07
N SER A 209 21.57 -0.91 -8.03
CA SER A 209 20.47 -1.60 -7.33
C SER A 209 19.19 -1.51 -8.18
N SER A 210 18.61 -2.66 -8.50
CA SER A 210 17.32 -2.77 -9.20
C SER A 210 16.37 -3.64 -8.38
N PRO A 211 15.73 -3.09 -7.35
CA PRO A 211 14.79 -3.86 -6.54
C PRO A 211 13.62 -4.34 -7.42
N LYS A 212 13.35 -5.65 -7.37
CA LYS A 212 12.25 -6.29 -8.09
C LYS A 212 11.09 -6.56 -7.15
N ASN A 213 9.88 -6.60 -7.69
CA ASN A 213 8.71 -7.08 -6.96
C ASN A 213 9.00 -8.48 -6.39
N GLY A 214 8.60 -8.73 -5.17
CA GLY A 214 8.88 -9.98 -4.48
C GLY A 214 8.23 -11.19 -5.15
N TYR A 215 7.09 -11.01 -5.82
CA TYR A 215 6.46 -12.09 -6.59
C TYR A 215 7.28 -12.53 -7.82
N ASP A 216 8.19 -11.69 -8.32
CA ASP A 216 9.16 -12.08 -9.37
C ASP A 216 10.36 -12.86 -8.80
N ARG A 217 10.48 -12.97 -7.48
CA ARG A 217 11.65 -13.54 -6.78
C ARG A 217 11.30 -14.73 -5.88
N ILE A 218 10.07 -14.76 -5.36
CA ILE A 218 9.64 -15.79 -4.40
C ILE A 218 9.63 -17.18 -5.06
N SER A 219 10.12 -18.19 -4.36
CA SER A 219 10.03 -19.56 -4.83
C SER A 219 8.60 -20.11 -4.74
N GLU A 220 8.27 -21.13 -5.54
CA GLU A 220 6.95 -21.79 -5.44
C GLU A 220 6.71 -22.40 -4.04
N ALA A 221 7.75 -22.90 -3.40
CA ALA A 221 7.67 -23.45 -2.05
C ALA A 221 7.35 -22.33 -1.02
N ASP A 222 8.04 -21.18 -1.12
CA ASP A 222 7.77 -20.03 -0.25
C ASP A 222 6.39 -19.43 -0.55
N LEU A 223 5.93 -19.44 -1.79
CA LEU A 223 4.59 -18.96 -2.14
C LEU A 223 3.50 -19.80 -1.44
N ALA A 224 3.63 -21.13 -1.45
CA ALA A 224 2.70 -22.02 -0.75
C ALA A 224 2.78 -21.84 0.77
N ALA A 225 3.97 -21.66 1.33
CA ALA A 225 4.18 -21.41 2.76
C ALA A 225 3.60 -20.04 3.17
N MET A 226 3.75 -19.03 2.33
CA MET A 226 3.16 -17.69 2.52
C MET A 226 1.63 -17.75 2.63
N GLU A 227 0.95 -18.47 1.74
CA GLU A 227 -0.51 -18.61 1.79
C GLU A 227 -0.96 -19.30 3.08
N SER A 228 -0.24 -20.33 3.54
CA SER A 228 -0.54 -21.00 4.81
C SER A 228 -0.30 -20.07 6.01
N TYR A 229 0.83 -19.39 6.04
CA TYR A 229 1.17 -18.41 7.08
C TYR A 229 0.13 -17.30 7.17
N CYS A 230 -0.24 -16.71 6.04
CA CYS A 230 -1.22 -15.62 6.00
C CYS A 230 -2.60 -16.06 6.47
N LYS A 231 -3.01 -17.30 6.18
CA LYS A 231 -4.28 -17.85 6.69
C LYS A 231 -4.28 -17.96 8.22
N GLU A 232 -3.18 -18.42 8.80
CA GLU A 232 -3.04 -18.49 10.27
C GLU A 232 -2.96 -17.09 10.88
N TYR A 233 -2.22 -16.18 10.27
CA TYR A 233 -2.12 -14.79 10.68
C TYR A 233 -3.48 -14.07 10.64
N MET A 234 -4.27 -14.24 9.56
CA MET A 234 -5.62 -13.67 9.47
C MET A 234 -6.52 -14.16 10.61
N LYS A 235 -6.36 -15.42 11.04
CA LYS A 235 -7.08 -15.91 12.21
C LYS A 235 -6.61 -15.21 13.48
N PHE A 236 -5.30 -15.12 13.71
CA PHE A 236 -4.74 -14.45 14.89
C PHE A 236 -5.23 -13.00 15.02
N ILE A 237 -5.11 -12.20 13.95
CA ILE A 237 -5.49 -10.78 13.99
C ILE A 237 -7.01 -10.57 14.07
N SER A 238 -7.80 -11.55 13.66
CA SER A 238 -9.26 -11.54 13.85
C SER A 238 -9.67 -11.86 15.28
N ASP A 239 -8.99 -12.82 15.90
CA ASP A 239 -9.26 -13.27 17.26
C ASP A 239 -8.69 -12.30 18.33
N CYS A 240 -7.63 -11.56 17.99
CA CYS A 240 -6.89 -10.71 18.92
C CYS A 240 -7.00 -9.23 18.54
N LYS A 241 -7.98 -8.52 19.08
CA LYS A 241 -8.17 -7.08 18.82
C LYS A 241 -7.66 -6.18 19.93
N MET A 242 -7.28 -6.76 21.05
CA MET A 242 -6.66 -6.08 22.20
C MET A 242 -5.38 -6.76 22.63
N GLU A 243 -4.53 -6.02 23.34
CA GLU A 243 -3.30 -6.53 23.94
C GLU A 243 -3.55 -7.74 24.86
N ARG A 244 -4.62 -7.72 25.68
CA ARG A 244 -4.96 -8.85 26.56
C ARG A 244 -5.29 -10.13 25.81
N GLU A 245 -5.97 -10.00 24.67
CA GLU A 245 -6.32 -11.14 23.82
C GLU A 245 -5.08 -11.69 23.13
N ALA A 246 -4.19 -10.82 22.64
CA ALA A 246 -2.91 -11.22 22.04
C ALA A 246 -2.00 -11.93 23.04
N VAL A 247 -1.88 -11.42 24.28
CA VAL A 247 -1.12 -12.07 25.36
C VAL A 247 -1.70 -13.44 25.68
N LYS A 248 -3.01 -13.56 25.87
CA LYS A 248 -3.68 -14.82 26.15
C LYS A 248 -3.44 -15.83 25.03
N TRP A 249 -3.69 -15.41 23.77
CA TRP A 249 -3.54 -16.27 22.59
C TRP A 249 -2.11 -16.78 22.43
N THR A 250 -1.11 -15.90 22.60
CA THR A 250 0.31 -16.25 22.44
C THR A 250 0.78 -17.16 23.57
N ILE A 251 0.36 -16.93 24.82
CA ILE A 251 0.66 -17.83 25.94
C ILE A 251 0.06 -19.22 25.71
N GLU A 252 -1.22 -19.31 25.33
CA GLU A 252 -1.87 -20.60 25.03
C GLU A 252 -1.18 -21.36 23.89
N ALA A 253 -0.72 -20.67 22.86
CA ALA A 253 0.05 -21.26 21.77
C ALA A 253 1.44 -21.71 22.23
N ALA A 254 2.12 -20.90 23.04
CA ALA A 254 3.44 -21.18 23.57
C ALA A 254 3.42 -22.39 24.52
N GLU A 255 2.43 -22.48 25.43
CA GLU A 255 2.29 -23.61 26.36
C GLU A 255 2.08 -24.93 25.59
N LYS A 256 1.30 -24.94 24.52
CA LYS A 256 1.17 -26.10 23.61
C LYS A 256 2.50 -26.49 22.95
N ALA A 257 3.39 -25.52 22.72
CA ALA A 257 4.74 -25.71 22.19
C ALA A 257 5.79 -26.02 23.29
N GLY A 258 5.36 -26.23 24.57
CA GLY A 258 6.22 -26.62 25.66
C GLY A 258 6.86 -25.47 26.45
N PHE A 259 6.40 -24.25 26.25
CA PHE A 259 6.80 -23.13 27.10
C PHE A 259 6.16 -23.21 28.48
N ARG A 260 6.87 -22.73 29.50
CA ARG A 260 6.41 -22.62 30.88
C ARG A 260 6.76 -21.25 31.45
N GLU A 261 5.96 -20.77 32.36
CA GLU A 261 6.23 -19.48 33.01
C GLU A 261 7.55 -19.51 33.78
N LEU A 262 8.44 -18.54 33.55
CA LEU A 262 9.70 -18.38 34.29
C LEU A 262 9.37 -17.96 35.71
N LYS A 263 9.94 -18.72 36.68
CA LYS A 263 9.77 -18.46 38.11
C LYS A 263 11.15 -18.24 38.76
N PRO A 264 11.26 -17.37 39.76
CA PRO A 264 12.50 -17.20 40.52
C PRO A 264 13.07 -18.52 41.04
N GLY A 265 14.38 -18.68 40.89
CA GLY A 265 15.10 -19.89 41.34
C GLY A 265 15.07 -21.09 40.39
N MET A 266 14.42 -20.98 39.23
CA MET A 266 14.52 -22.01 38.19
C MET A 266 15.96 -22.09 37.67
N GLN A 267 16.37 -23.32 37.30
CA GLN A 267 17.61 -23.57 36.58
C GLN A 267 17.24 -23.96 35.14
N LEU A 268 17.83 -23.31 34.18
CA LEU A 268 17.54 -23.50 32.74
C LEU A 268 18.77 -24.08 32.03
N LYS A 269 18.50 -24.88 31.01
CA LYS A 269 19.48 -25.49 30.11
C LYS A 269 19.14 -25.20 28.65
N PRO A 270 20.08 -25.38 27.73
CA PRO A 270 19.83 -25.25 26.31
C PRO A 270 18.57 -26.00 25.85
N GLY A 271 17.72 -25.35 25.08
CA GLY A 271 16.43 -25.83 24.58
C GLY A 271 15.25 -25.62 25.53
N ASP A 272 15.44 -25.18 26.75
CA ASP A 272 14.34 -24.82 27.68
C ASP A 272 13.58 -23.60 27.13
N ARG A 273 12.25 -23.64 27.25
CA ARG A 273 11.30 -22.65 26.72
C ARG A 273 10.55 -22.01 27.88
N VAL A 274 10.68 -20.71 28.02
CA VAL A 274 10.05 -19.97 29.12
C VAL A 274 9.37 -18.71 28.65
N TYR A 275 8.40 -18.23 29.43
CA TYR A 275 7.77 -16.93 29.22
C TYR A 275 7.59 -16.18 30.55
N GLY A 276 7.46 -14.85 30.44
CA GLY A 276 7.04 -13.96 31.51
C GLY A 276 5.79 -13.21 31.14
N ASN A 277 4.73 -13.31 31.96
CA ASN A 277 3.47 -12.62 31.77
C ASN A 277 3.41 -11.34 32.61
N ASN A 278 3.34 -10.20 31.98
CA ASN A 278 3.26 -8.91 32.64
C ASN A 278 1.79 -8.41 32.70
N HIS A 279 1.09 -8.80 33.78
CA HIS A 279 -0.28 -8.35 34.06
C HIS A 279 -1.30 -8.63 32.92
N ASN A 280 -1.06 -9.66 32.11
CA ASN A 280 -1.87 -9.98 30.93
C ASN A 280 -1.94 -8.83 29.88
N LYS A 281 -0.94 -7.95 29.85
CA LYS A 281 -0.89 -6.80 28.91
C LYS A 281 0.35 -6.77 28.03
N SER A 282 1.44 -7.37 28.50
CA SER A 282 2.64 -7.63 27.71
C SER A 282 3.22 -8.98 28.10
N VAL A 283 4.02 -9.59 27.24
CA VAL A 283 4.60 -10.92 27.47
C VAL A 283 5.96 -11.01 26.80
N ILE A 284 6.87 -11.75 27.43
CA ILE A 284 8.20 -12.03 26.90
C ILE A 284 8.38 -13.54 26.82
N PHE A 285 8.87 -14.05 25.70
CA PHE A 285 9.18 -15.46 25.48
C PHE A 285 10.68 -15.63 25.29
N ALA A 286 11.23 -16.75 25.74
CA ALA A 286 12.63 -17.11 25.51
C ALA A 286 12.79 -18.61 25.22
N VAL A 287 13.66 -18.93 24.25
CA VAL A 287 14.18 -20.27 23.97
C VAL A 287 15.67 -20.24 24.27
N VAL A 288 16.11 -20.95 25.29
CA VAL A 288 17.50 -20.93 25.77
C VAL A 288 18.43 -21.53 24.74
N GLY A 289 19.46 -20.78 24.35
CA GLY A 289 20.46 -21.19 23.38
C GLY A 289 21.49 -22.18 23.91
N SER A 290 22.32 -22.71 22.99
CA SER A 290 23.43 -23.58 23.35
C SER A 290 24.64 -22.82 23.90
N GLU A 291 24.82 -21.55 23.55
CA GLU A 291 25.81 -20.64 24.07
C GLU A 291 25.34 -19.97 25.38
N SER A 292 26.30 -19.53 26.18
CA SER A 292 26.01 -18.73 27.39
C SER A 292 25.34 -17.41 27.01
N LEU A 293 24.36 -16.95 27.79
CA LEU A 293 23.78 -15.63 27.64
C LEU A 293 24.82 -14.50 27.79
N ASN A 294 26.00 -14.76 28.32
CA ASN A 294 27.11 -13.79 28.32
C ASN A 294 27.57 -13.40 26.90
N GLU A 295 27.33 -14.26 25.91
CA GLU A 295 27.61 -13.99 24.48
C GLU A 295 26.45 -13.26 23.78
N GLY A 296 25.42 -12.87 24.54
CA GLY A 296 24.26 -12.12 24.06
C GLY A 296 23.09 -13.01 23.66
N THR A 297 22.00 -12.33 23.26
CA THR A 297 20.75 -12.93 22.83
C THR A 297 20.30 -12.32 21.50
N HIS A 298 19.54 -13.06 20.72
CA HIS A 298 18.80 -12.54 19.56
C HIS A 298 17.38 -12.18 19.98
N ILE A 299 17.05 -10.90 19.89
CA ILE A 299 15.77 -10.36 20.36
C ILE A 299 14.95 -9.88 19.16
N CYS A 300 13.68 -10.27 19.09
CA CYS A 300 12.69 -9.57 18.26
C CYS A 300 11.67 -8.92 19.19
N ALA A 301 11.46 -7.62 19.06
CA ALA A 301 10.53 -6.86 19.89
C ALA A 301 9.49 -6.17 19.01
N ALA A 302 8.22 -6.26 19.40
CA ALA A 302 7.08 -5.65 18.72
C ALA A 302 6.04 -5.20 19.73
N HIS A 303 5.10 -4.34 19.35
CA HIS A 303 3.98 -4.02 20.21
C HIS A 303 2.69 -4.73 19.81
N ILE A 304 1.72 -4.77 20.72
CA ILE A 304 0.45 -5.49 20.52
C ILE A 304 -0.79 -4.63 20.79
N ASP A 305 -0.61 -3.41 21.27
CA ASP A 305 -1.66 -2.40 21.34
C ASP A 305 -1.88 -1.73 19.96
N SER A 306 -3.00 -1.08 19.76
CA SER A 306 -3.35 -0.38 18.52
C SER A 306 -4.31 0.77 18.81
N PRO A 307 -4.38 1.80 17.95
CA PRO A 307 -5.31 2.92 18.13
C PRO A 307 -6.77 2.47 18.20
N ARG A 308 -7.52 3.02 19.17
CA ARG A 308 -8.89 2.59 19.49
C ARG A 308 -9.70 3.65 20.23
N LEU A 309 -10.93 3.32 20.61
CA LEU A 309 -11.78 4.18 21.42
C LEU A 309 -12.06 3.52 22.78
N ASP A 310 -11.35 3.95 23.84
CA ASP A 310 -11.57 3.44 25.19
C ASP A 310 -12.80 4.09 25.84
N LEU A 311 -13.57 3.33 26.61
CA LEU A 311 -14.69 3.91 27.37
C LEU A 311 -14.16 4.78 28.51
N LYS A 312 -14.82 5.93 28.74
CA LYS A 312 -14.55 6.78 29.91
C LYS A 312 -15.00 6.07 31.21
N PRO A 313 -14.49 6.44 32.38
CA PRO A 313 -14.90 5.80 33.65
C PRO A 313 -16.41 5.88 33.96
N ASN A 314 -17.09 6.93 33.52
CA ASN A 314 -18.55 7.06 33.56
C ASN A 314 -19.09 7.20 32.14
N PRO A 315 -19.20 6.07 31.39
CA PRO A 315 -19.42 6.16 29.95
C PRO A 315 -20.91 6.24 29.58
N LEU A 316 -21.78 5.55 30.31
CA LEU A 316 -23.17 5.30 29.94
C LEU A 316 -24.08 6.47 30.27
N TYR A 317 -24.80 6.97 29.27
CA TYR A 317 -25.82 8.02 29.45
C TYR A 317 -26.93 7.89 28.42
N GLU A 318 -28.05 8.52 28.67
CA GLU A 318 -29.18 8.68 27.75
C GLU A 318 -29.34 10.14 27.34
N ASP A 319 -29.66 10.37 26.09
CA ASP A 319 -30.05 11.70 25.58
C ASP A 319 -31.05 11.49 24.43
N ALA A 320 -32.11 12.29 24.42
CA ALA A 320 -33.18 12.25 23.41
C ALA A 320 -33.74 10.84 23.14
N GLY A 321 -33.83 9.99 24.18
CA GLY A 321 -34.33 8.62 24.06
C GLY A 321 -33.36 7.62 23.38
N MET A 322 -32.09 7.95 23.37
CA MET A 322 -31.02 7.08 22.88
C MET A 322 -29.92 6.92 23.93
N ALA A 323 -29.44 5.70 24.11
CA ALA A 323 -28.35 5.41 25.02
C ALA A 323 -27.00 5.43 24.28
N TYR A 324 -25.98 5.96 24.93
CA TYR A 324 -24.65 6.12 24.37
C TYR A 324 -23.57 5.78 25.39
N PHE A 325 -22.37 5.35 24.87
CA PHE A 325 -21.11 5.40 25.61
C PHE A 325 -20.30 6.64 25.23
N LYS A 326 -19.71 7.30 26.22
CA LYS A 326 -18.65 8.30 26.06
C LYS A 326 -17.32 7.59 25.94
N THR A 327 -16.50 8.03 24.99
CA THR A 327 -15.18 7.46 24.75
C THR A 327 -14.07 8.50 24.87
N HIS A 328 -12.85 7.99 25.02
CA HIS A 328 -11.60 8.72 24.83
C HIS A 328 -10.76 7.93 23.82
N TYR A 329 -10.31 8.56 22.74
CA TYR A 329 -9.47 7.86 21.77
C TYR A 329 -8.09 7.58 22.35
N TYR A 330 -7.52 6.44 21.98
CA TYR A 330 -6.21 5.94 22.34
C TYR A 330 -5.33 5.95 21.10
N GLY A 331 -4.07 6.48 21.19
CA GLY A 331 -3.16 6.62 20.06
C GLY A 331 -3.54 7.72 19.07
N GLY A 332 -2.85 7.76 17.95
CA GLY A 332 -3.01 8.74 16.89
C GLY A 332 -4.05 8.35 15.86
N ILE A 333 -5.26 8.94 15.87
CA ILE A 333 -6.32 8.62 14.90
C ILE A 333 -6.76 9.82 14.07
N LYS A 334 -7.20 9.54 12.83
CA LYS A 334 -8.02 10.46 12.05
C LYS A 334 -9.49 10.24 12.43
N LYS A 335 -10.03 11.07 13.32
CA LYS A 335 -11.35 10.88 13.96
C LYS A 335 -12.50 10.64 12.97
N TYR A 336 -12.48 11.28 11.80
CA TYR A 336 -13.51 11.12 10.77
C TYR A 336 -13.64 9.70 10.24
N GLN A 337 -12.55 8.90 10.28
CA GLN A 337 -12.57 7.51 9.79
C GLN A 337 -13.36 6.56 10.71
N TRP A 338 -13.60 6.99 11.96
CA TRP A 338 -14.30 6.19 12.97
C TRP A 338 -15.80 6.39 12.97
N THR A 339 -16.30 7.45 12.30
CA THR A 339 -17.73 7.65 12.11
C THR A 339 -18.31 6.63 11.15
N THR A 340 -19.53 6.14 11.41
CA THR A 340 -20.26 5.16 10.61
C THR A 340 -19.58 3.78 10.42
N THR A 341 -18.41 3.60 11.02
CA THR A 341 -17.71 2.31 11.01
C THR A 341 -18.40 1.33 11.96
N PRO A 342 -18.69 0.08 11.54
CA PRO A 342 -19.16 -0.96 12.45
C PRO A 342 -18.12 -1.25 13.53
N LEU A 343 -18.52 -1.18 14.79
CA LEU A 343 -17.66 -1.38 15.95
C LEU A 343 -18.15 -2.55 16.81
N ALA A 344 -17.20 -3.20 17.47
CA ALA A 344 -17.40 -4.21 18.49
C ALA A 344 -16.83 -3.70 19.83
N ILE A 345 -17.37 -4.18 20.94
CA ILE A 345 -16.82 -3.92 22.27
C ILE A 345 -15.99 -5.10 22.72
N HIS A 346 -14.78 -4.82 23.22
CA HIS A 346 -13.86 -5.79 23.80
C HIS A 346 -13.32 -5.31 25.14
N GLY A 347 -12.95 -6.24 25.99
CA GLY A 347 -12.21 -5.91 27.21
C GLY A 347 -12.59 -6.70 28.43
N VAL A 348 -12.25 -6.15 29.58
CA VAL A 348 -12.49 -6.78 30.89
C VAL A 348 -13.06 -5.78 31.87
N VAL A 349 -13.82 -6.30 32.83
CA VAL A 349 -14.36 -5.53 33.96
C VAL A 349 -13.95 -6.25 35.25
N ALA A 350 -13.20 -5.56 36.11
CA ALA A 350 -12.87 -6.04 37.44
C ALA A 350 -13.99 -5.62 38.41
N LYS A 351 -14.81 -6.57 38.82
CA LYS A 351 -15.95 -6.30 39.71
C LYS A 351 -15.51 -6.08 41.17
N LYS A 352 -16.38 -5.48 41.96
CA LYS A 352 -16.15 -5.15 43.37
C LYS A 352 -15.84 -6.37 44.25
N ASP A 353 -16.30 -7.54 43.86
CA ASP A 353 -16.00 -8.81 44.57
C ASP A 353 -14.66 -9.43 44.17
N GLY A 354 -13.88 -8.78 43.30
CA GLY A 354 -12.58 -9.25 42.81
C GLY A 354 -12.67 -10.14 41.57
N THR A 355 -13.85 -10.50 41.10
CA THR A 355 -14.00 -11.25 39.84
C THR A 355 -13.70 -10.37 38.63
N VAL A 356 -13.06 -10.96 37.59
CA VAL A 356 -12.79 -10.30 36.33
C VAL A 356 -13.65 -10.94 35.24
N VAL A 357 -14.49 -10.15 34.62
CA VAL A 357 -15.39 -10.59 33.55
C VAL A 357 -14.89 -10.10 32.21
N THR A 358 -14.74 -11.01 31.24
CA THR A 358 -14.44 -10.64 29.85
C THR A 358 -15.74 -10.26 29.11
N VAL A 359 -15.69 -9.15 28.40
CA VAL A 359 -16.81 -8.64 27.59
C VAL A 359 -16.39 -8.61 26.13
N THR A 360 -17.10 -9.32 25.28
CA THR A 360 -16.93 -9.30 23.83
C THR A 360 -18.32 -9.32 23.18
N VAL A 361 -18.66 -8.31 22.37
CA VAL A 361 -19.92 -8.20 21.64
C VAL A 361 -19.66 -7.52 20.30
N GLY A 362 -20.16 -8.11 19.22
CA GLY A 362 -20.09 -7.52 17.89
C GLY A 362 -19.22 -8.32 16.90
N GLU A 363 -18.70 -9.48 17.32
CA GLU A 363 -17.84 -10.32 16.49
C GLU A 363 -18.53 -11.56 15.96
N GLU A 364 -19.46 -12.14 16.73
CA GLU A 364 -20.14 -13.37 16.35
C GLU A 364 -21.31 -13.11 15.38
N PRO A 365 -21.60 -14.07 14.47
CA PRO A 365 -22.78 -13.98 13.63
C PRO A 365 -24.05 -13.86 14.48
N GLY A 366 -24.77 -12.76 14.35
CA GLY A 366 -25.97 -12.45 15.12
C GLY A 366 -25.77 -11.51 16.30
N ASP A 367 -24.53 -11.16 16.65
CA ASP A 367 -24.27 -10.09 17.59
C ASP A 367 -24.71 -8.73 17.02
N PRO A 368 -25.18 -7.80 17.87
CA PRO A 368 -25.34 -6.42 17.47
C PRO A 368 -23.98 -5.76 17.25
N ILE A 369 -23.89 -4.87 16.28
CA ILE A 369 -22.75 -3.95 16.11
C ILE A 369 -23.07 -2.58 16.69
N PHE A 370 -22.04 -1.79 16.92
CA PHE A 370 -22.12 -0.42 17.40
C PHE A 370 -21.55 0.54 16.37
N CYS A 371 -21.84 1.83 16.49
CA CYS A 371 -21.23 2.84 15.63
C CYS A 371 -21.26 4.23 16.29
N VAL A 372 -20.38 5.09 15.81
CA VAL A 372 -20.45 6.54 15.97
C VAL A 372 -21.27 7.11 14.83
N THR A 373 -22.32 7.85 15.10
CA THR A 373 -23.12 8.51 14.06
C THR A 373 -22.39 9.71 13.46
N ASP A 374 -22.67 10.04 12.21
CA ASP A 374 -22.17 11.25 11.57
C ASP A 374 -23.34 12.16 11.16
N LEU A 375 -23.05 13.43 10.95
CA LEU A 375 -24.04 14.40 10.51
C LEU A 375 -24.41 14.17 9.05
N LEU A 376 -25.69 14.14 8.74
CA LEU A 376 -26.14 13.98 7.35
C LEU A 376 -25.67 15.16 6.47
N VAL A 377 -25.38 14.88 5.22
CA VAL A 377 -24.79 15.83 4.26
C VAL A 377 -25.59 17.13 4.11
N HIS A 378 -26.93 17.07 4.17
CA HIS A 378 -27.80 18.25 4.01
C HIS A 378 -27.73 19.25 5.17
N LEU A 379 -27.21 18.86 6.34
CA LEU A 379 -27.02 19.71 7.50
C LEU A 379 -25.55 20.01 7.78
N SER A 380 -24.62 19.46 7.00
CA SER A 380 -23.17 19.47 7.30
C SER A 380 -22.42 20.69 6.76
N ALA A 381 -23.09 21.72 6.24
CA ALA A 381 -22.44 22.87 5.59
C ALA A 381 -21.34 23.53 6.45
N ASP A 382 -21.57 23.68 7.77
CA ASP A 382 -20.59 24.26 8.67
C ASP A 382 -19.51 23.25 9.09
N GLN A 383 -19.86 21.97 9.21
CA GLN A 383 -18.89 20.88 9.45
C GLN A 383 -17.90 20.76 8.28
N MET A 384 -18.38 20.83 7.04
CA MET A 384 -17.57 20.72 5.83
C MET A 384 -16.57 21.87 5.61
N ARG A 385 -16.76 23.01 6.31
CA ARG A 385 -15.81 24.14 6.28
C ARG A 385 -14.70 24.03 7.30
N LYS A 386 -14.79 23.10 8.25
CA LYS A 386 -13.77 22.86 9.27
C LYS A 386 -12.61 22.06 8.68
N THR A 387 -11.47 22.11 9.35
CA THR A 387 -10.38 21.19 9.04
C THR A 387 -10.79 19.74 9.33
N LEU A 388 -10.13 18.76 8.70
CA LEU A 388 -10.38 17.34 8.98
C LEU A 388 -10.22 17.00 10.48
N ALA A 389 -9.33 17.70 11.19
CA ALA A 389 -9.10 17.50 12.62
C ALA A 389 -10.25 18.02 13.48
N GLU A 390 -10.99 19.04 13.02
CA GLU A 390 -12.05 19.73 13.74
C GLU A 390 -13.46 19.31 13.30
N GLY A 391 -13.59 18.71 12.11
CA GLY A 391 -14.86 18.27 11.54
C GLY A 391 -15.58 17.24 12.43
N VAL A 392 -14.80 16.35 13.05
CA VAL A 392 -15.26 15.43 14.10
C VAL A 392 -14.43 15.71 15.36
N THR A 393 -15.07 16.07 16.46
CA THR A 393 -14.38 16.30 17.73
C THR A 393 -14.25 15.00 18.53
N GLY A 394 -13.23 14.89 19.39
CA GLY A 394 -13.04 13.72 20.26
C GLY A 394 -14.26 13.46 21.16
N GLU A 395 -14.90 14.53 21.68
CA GLU A 395 -16.10 14.40 22.51
C GLU A 395 -17.34 13.92 21.74
N ASN A 396 -17.32 13.98 20.40
CA ASN A 396 -18.41 13.47 19.56
C ASN A 396 -18.19 12.02 19.10
N LEU A 397 -17.08 11.40 19.45
CA LEU A 397 -16.87 9.95 19.25
C LEU A 397 -17.67 9.17 20.31
N ARG A 398 -19.00 9.28 20.24
CA ARG A 398 -19.94 8.64 21.16
C ARG A 398 -20.58 7.43 20.49
N ILE A 399 -20.60 6.31 21.18
CA ILE A 399 -21.07 5.04 20.65
C ILE A 399 -22.57 4.91 20.89
N LEU A 400 -23.33 4.76 19.84
CA LEU A 400 -24.77 4.49 19.93
C LEU A 400 -24.99 3.04 20.36
N LEU A 401 -25.78 2.83 21.45
CA LEU A 401 -26.03 1.54 22.06
C LEU A 401 -27.46 1.03 21.82
N GLY A 402 -28.43 1.92 21.72
CA GLY A 402 -29.83 1.55 21.53
C GLY A 402 -30.79 2.70 21.73
N SER A 403 -32.06 2.44 21.44
CA SER A 403 -33.15 3.43 21.50
C SER A 403 -34.48 2.86 22.00
N ARG A 404 -34.50 1.59 22.45
CA ARG A 404 -35.74 0.97 22.95
C ARG A 404 -35.86 1.16 24.45
N PRO A 405 -36.84 1.97 24.92
CA PRO A 405 -37.06 2.15 26.34
C PRO A 405 -37.60 0.86 26.99
N LEU A 406 -37.27 0.63 28.25
CA LEU A 406 -37.86 -0.44 29.03
C LEU A 406 -39.38 -0.22 29.12
N LYS A 407 -40.16 -1.27 28.79
CA LYS A 407 -41.60 -1.21 28.86
C LYS A 407 -42.04 -1.23 30.33
N ASP A 408 -43.12 -0.51 30.61
CA ASP A 408 -43.73 -0.43 31.93
C ASP A 408 -42.84 0.15 33.06
N ASP A 409 -41.72 0.80 32.69
CA ASP A 409 -40.87 1.60 33.59
C ASP A 409 -41.27 3.10 33.47
N GLU A 410 -41.53 3.75 34.61
CA GLU A 410 -41.86 5.17 34.69
C GLU A 410 -40.69 6.04 35.15
N GLY A 411 -39.52 5.45 35.34
CA GLY A 411 -38.29 6.13 35.75
C GLY A 411 -37.70 7.00 34.67
N ALA A 412 -36.66 7.77 35.02
CA ALA A 412 -35.82 8.49 34.06
C ALA A 412 -34.86 7.50 33.36
N ASP A 413 -34.30 7.91 32.19
CA ASP A 413 -33.26 7.18 31.48
C ASP A 413 -33.63 5.70 31.16
N ARG A 414 -34.84 5.48 30.66
CA ARG A 414 -35.42 4.16 30.41
C ARG A 414 -34.66 3.33 29.39
N VAL A 415 -34.03 3.95 28.40
CA VAL A 415 -33.18 3.26 27.40
C VAL A 415 -31.84 2.88 28.02
N LYS A 416 -31.23 3.78 28.76
CA LYS A 416 -30.00 3.51 29.52
C LYS A 416 -30.23 2.34 30.48
N PHE A 417 -31.34 2.37 31.20
CA PHE A 417 -31.67 1.29 32.14
C PHE A 417 -31.91 -0.05 31.43
N ALA A 418 -32.57 -0.05 30.28
CA ALA A 418 -32.74 -1.26 29.47
C ALA A 418 -31.40 -1.84 29.02
N ILE A 419 -30.45 -1.01 28.56
CA ILE A 419 -29.09 -1.45 28.20
C ILE A 419 -28.37 -2.03 29.40
N LEU A 420 -28.47 -1.38 30.58
CA LEU A 420 -27.83 -1.82 31.80
C LEU A 420 -28.39 -3.18 32.26
N MET A 421 -29.70 -3.42 32.11
CA MET A 421 -30.32 -4.72 32.38
C MET A 421 -29.74 -5.82 31.48
N LEU A 422 -29.57 -5.56 30.18
CA LEU A 422 -28.95 -6.52 29.26
C LEU A 422 -27.50 -6.84 29.64
N LEU A 423 -26.73 -5.83 30.03
CA LEU A 423 -25.34 -6.03 30.49
C LEU A 423 -25.29 -6.78 31.84
N ASN A 424 -26.27 -6.52 32.70
CA ASN A 424 -26.40 -7.24 33.97
C ASN A 424 -26.79 -8.70 33.74
N GLU A 425 -27.79 -8.96 32.89
CA GLU A 425 -28.22 -10.32 32.56
C GLU A 425 -27.11 -11.17 31.95
N LYS A 426 -26.35 -10.61 30.99
CA LYS A 426 -25.31 -11.35 30.26
C LYS A 426 -24.00 -11.46 31.06
N TYR A 427 -23.59 -10.42 31.76
CA TYR A 427 -22.27 -10.29 32.38
C TYR A 427 -22.29 -10.05 33.88
N GLY A 428 -23.46 -9.81 34.47
CA GLY A 428 -23.61 -9.47 35.89
C GLY A 428 -23.04 -8.10 36.24
N LEU A 429 -23.03 -7.16 35.27
CA LEU A 429 -22.48 -5.82 35.46
C LEU A 429 -23.52 -4.84 36.00
N THR A 430 -23.06 -3.93 36.84
CA THR A 430 -23.77 -2.74 37.31
C THR A 430 -23.15 -1.50 36.70
N GLU A 431 -23.79 -0.33 36.84
CA GLU A 431 -23.21 0.93 36.36
C GLU A 431 -21.91 1.28 37.09
N GLU A 432 -21.78 0.94 38.37
CA GLU A 432 -20.57 1.18 39.18
C GLU A 432 -19.36 0.37 38.66
N ASP A 433 -19.59 -0.79 38.03
CA ASP A 433 -18.52 -1.66 37.55
C ASP A 433 -17.73 -1.03 36.37
N PHE A 434 -18.30 -0.05 35.66
CA PHE A 434 -17.56 0.71 34.66
C PHE A 434 -16.37 1.50 35.23
N LEU A 435 -16.37 1.83 36.51
CA LEU A 435 -15.24 2.53 37.16
C LEU A 435 -13.96 1.71 37.18
N SER A 436 -14.06 0.40 37.08
CA SER A 436 -12.93 -0.55 37.06
C SER A 436 -12.94 -1.41 35.77
N ALA A 437 -13.42 -0.84 34.68
CA ALA A 437 -13.46 -1.47 33.37
C ALA A 437 -12.29 -1.01 32.50
N GLU A 438 -11.74 -1.94 31.75
CA GLU A 438 -10.91 -1.70 30.56
C GLU A 438 -11.71 -2.19 29.35
N LEU A 439 -12.64 -1.37 28.88
CA LEU A 439 -13.50 -1.66 27.73
C LEU A 439 -13.17 -0.71 26.59
N THR A 440 -13.06 -1.27 25.40
CA THR A 440 -12.73 -0.53 24.19
C THR A 440 -13.66 -0.86 23.05
N MET A 441 -13.84 0.10 22.16
CA MET A 441 -14.54 -0.06 20.89
C MET A 441 -13.51 -0.16 19.79
N VAL A 442 -13.59 -1.24 19.01
CA VAL A 442 -12.69 -1.56 17.90
C VAL A 442 -13.52 -1.90 16.65
N PRO A 443 -12.96 -1.80 15.44
CA PRO A 443 -13.66 -2.20 14.21
C PRO A 443 -14.12 -3.65 14.26
N ALA A 444 -15.41 -3.87 14.01
CA ALA A 444 -16.04 -5.19 14.03
C ALA A 444 -15.67 -6.03 12.81
N GLY A 445 -15.71 -7.35 13.01
CA GLY A 445 -15.55 -8.35 11.98
C GLY A 445 -14.10 -8.74 11.68
N PRO A 446 -13.90 -9.88 10.99
CA PRO A 446 -12.60 -10.49 10.80
C PRO A 446 -11.74 -9.77 9.75
N ALA A 447 -10.45 -10.16 9.71
CA ALA A 447 -9.55 -9.87 8.60
C ALA A 447 -10.11 -10.43 7.28
N ARG A 448 -9.87 -9.71 6.19
CA ARG A 448 -10.33 -10.10 4.85
C ARG A 448 -9.25 -9.87 3.81
N GLU A 449 -9.23 -10.76 2.83
CA GLU A 449 -8.42 -10.56 1.62
C GLU A 449 -8.97 -9.38 0.79
N VAL A 450 -8.06 -8.62 0.17
CA VAL A 450 -8.36 -7.45 -0.67
C VAL A 450 -7.77 -7.62 -2.06
N GLY A 451 -8.46 -7.06 -3.05
CA GLY A 451 -8.11 -7.16 -4.46
C GLY A 451 -8.71 -8.39 -5.14
N PHE A 452 -8.81 -8.34 -6.46
CA PHE A 452 -9.32 -9.47 -7.25
C PHE A 452 -8.39 -10.68 -7.18
N ASP A 453 -7.09 -10.44 -7.04
CA ASP A 453 -6.02 -11.42 -6.91
C ASP A 453 -5.82 -11.93 -5.48
N ARG A 454 -6.50 -11.32 -4.49
CA ARG A 454 -6.40 -11.65 -3.07
C ARG A 454 -4.99 -11.58 -2.49
N SER A 455 -4.14 -10.71 -3.05
CA SER A 455 -2.75 -10.54 -2.64
C SER A 455 -2.56 -9.69 -1.39
N LEU A 456 -3.61 -9.00 -0.94
CA LEU A 456 -3.59 -8.08 0.19
C LEU A 456 -4.52 -8.57 1.31
N ILE A 457 -4.26 -8.11 2.53
CA ILE A 457 -5.08 -8.39 3.72
C ILE A 457 -5.47 -7.07 4.35
N ALA A 458 -6.78 -6.88 4.59
CA ALA A 458 -7.31 -5.77 5.39
C ALA A 458 -7.75 -6.26 6.76
N ALA A 459 -7.27 -5.62 7.81
CA ALA A 459 -7.67 -5.87 9.18
C ALA A 459 -7.53 -4.61 10.05
N TYR A 460 -8.06 -4.65 11.24
CA TYR A 460 -7.79 -3.70 12.30
C TYR A 460 -6.54 -4.12 13.08
N GLY A 461 -5.60 -3.18 13.23
CA GLY A 461 -4.42 -3.36 14.07
C GLY A 461 -3.35 -4.25 13.45
N HIS A 462 -3.11 -4.14 12.14
CA HIS A 462 -1.86 -4.59 11.57
C HIS A 462 -0.68 -3.91 12.26
N ASP A 463 -0.84 -2.66 12.62
CA ASP A 463 0.01 -1.90 13.51
C ASP A 463 -0.23 -2.30 14.98
N ASP A 464 0.66 -3.01 15.66
CA ASP A 464 1.83 -3.70 15.12
C ASP A 464 1.73 -5.23 15.31
N ARG A 465 0.48 -5.74 15.41
CA ARG A 465 0.25 -7.18 15.59
C ARG A 465 0.74 -8.03 14.42
N VAL A 466 0.97 -7.42 13.25
CA VAL A 466 1.56 -8.15 12.11
C VAL A 466 3.02 -8.49 12.37
N CYS A 467 3.80 -7.57 12.92
CA CYS A 467 5.18 -7.82 13.30
C CYS A 467 5.26 -8.65 14.59
N ALA A 468 4.35 -8.43 15.54
CA ALA A 468 4.25 -9.24 16.76
C ALA A 468 4.04 -10.73 16.43
N TYR A 469 3.14 -11.04 15.51
CA TYR A 469 2.94 -12.41 15.04
C TYR A 469 4.16 -12.97 14.31
N ALA A 470 4.81 -12.17 13.47
CA ALA A 470 6.02 -12.56 12.76
C ALA A 470 7.19 -12.84 13.70
N ALA A 471 7.31 -12.09 14.80
CA ALA A 471 8.32 -12.29 15.84
C ALA A 471 8.06 -13.53 16.72
N PHE A 472 6.80 -13.77 17.05
CA PHE A 472 6.41 -14.84 17.96
C PHE A 472 6.34 -16.22 17.28
N LYS A 473 5.75 -16.30 16.08
CA LYS A 473 5.48 -17.56 15.38
C LYS A 473 6.71 -18.46 15.20
N PRO A 474 7.91 -17.95 14.87
CA PRO A 474 9.10 -18.79 14.73
C PRO A 474 9.47 -19.55 15.98
N LEU A 475 9.23 -18.96 17.18
CA LEU A 475 9.62 -19.57 18.44
C LEU A 475 8.88 -20.88 18.74
N LEU A 476 7.69 -21.06 18.19
CA LEU A 476 6.86 -22.26 18.43
C LEU A 476 7.54 -23.55 17.95
N ASP A 477 8.25 -23.46 16.84
CA ASP A 477 8.91 -24.60 16.20
C ASP A 477 10.44 -24.49 16.22
N LEU A 478 11.00 -23.44 16.87
CA LEU A 478 12.44 -23.22 16.94
C LEU A 478 13.10 -24.37 17.71
N GLY A 479 14.12 -24.99 17.14
CA GLY A 479 14.97 -25.93 17.86
C GLY A 479 15.76 -25.24 18.98
N THR A 480 16.84 -25.86 19.44
CA THR A 480 17.79 -25.19 20.36
C THR A 480 18.65 -24.25 19.51
N PRO A 481 18.48 -22.91 19.61
CA PRO A 481 19.29 -21.98 18.83
C PRO A 481 20.72 -21.90 19.41
N VAL A 482 21.63 -21.28 18.70
CA VAL A 482 22.98 -21.02 19.22
C VAL A 482 22.91 -19.93 20.30
N LYS A 483 22.44 -18.76 19.96
CA LYS A 483 22.13 -17.68 20.92
C LYS A 483 20.70 -17.83 21.45
N THR A 484 20.49 -17.51 22.71
CA THR A 484 19.13 -17.49 23.28
C THR A 484 18.24 -16.56 22.45
N ALA A 485 17.12 -17.09 21.95
CA ALA A 485 16.12 -16.33 21.22
C ALA A 485 15.10 -15.72 22.20
N VAL A 486 14.83 -14.43 22.08
CA VAL A 486 13.89 -13.70 22.94
C VAL A 486 12.87 -12.95 22.06
N CYS A 487 11.59 -13.11 22.37
CA CYS A 487 10.51 -12.34 21.75
C CYS A 487 9.84 -11.46 22.79
N VAL A 488 9.75 -10.16 22.54
CA VAL A 488 9.09 -9.19 23.40
C VAL A 488 7.83 -8.69 22.70
N LEU A 489 6.68 -8.87 23.35
CA LEU A 489 5.39 -8.33 22.90
C LEU A 489 4.97 -7.26 23.91
N ALA A 490 5.21 -6.00 23.56
CA ALA A 490 5.02 -4.83 24.40
C ALA A 490 3.61 -4.24 24.28
N ASP A 491 3.19 -3.50 25.30
CA ASP A 491 1.95 -2.72 25.33
C ASP A 491 2.28 -1.21 25.36
N LYS A 492 1.31 -0.37 25.05
CA LYS A 492 1.36 1.10 25.20
C LYS A 492 2.32 1.84 24.27
N GLU A 493 2.79 1.22 23.21
CA GLU A 493 3.63 1.91 22.23
C GLU A 493 2.92 3.15 21.69
N GLU A 494 1.67 3.00 21.29
CA GLU A 494 0.80 4.01 20.69
C GLU A 494 0.54 5.26 21.57
N ILE A 495 0.84 5.17 22.83
CA ILE A 495 0.73 6.29 23.80
C ILE A 495 2.07 6.62 24.49
N GLY A 496 3.18 6.22 23.88
CA GLY A 496 4.55 6.57 24.29
C GLY A 496 5.22 5.61 25.25
N SER A 497 4.80 4.34 25.30
CA SER A 497 5.42 3.25 26.08
C SER A 497 5.53 3.50 27.61
N VAL A 498 4.77 4.44 28.15
CA VAL A 498 4.77 4.77 29.59
C VAL A 498 3.85 3.83 30.37
N GLY A 499 4.26 3.41 31.55
CA GLY A 499 3.47 2.57 32.45
C GLY A 499 4.03 1.14 32.55
N ILE A 500 3.43 0.33 33.42
CA ILE A 500 3.97 -0.95 33.88
C ILE A 500 4.13 -1.99 32.77
N SER A 501 3.32 -1.92 31.71
CA SER A 501 3.33 -2.86 30.58
C SER A 501 4.05 -2.34 29.32
N GLY A 502 4.42 -1.05 29.34
CA GLY A 502 5.17 -0.41 28.22
C GLY A 502 6.68 -0.62 28.34
N MET A 503 7.40 -0.33 27.26
CA MET A 503 8.85 -0.54 27.17
C MET A 503 9.69 0.37 28.06
N GLN A 504 9.10 1.44 28.63
CA GLN A 504 9.75 2.27 29.64
C GLN A 504 9.71 1.67 31.05
N SER A 505 8.95 0.59 31.26
CA SER A 505 8.98 -0.15 32.53
C SER A 505 10.27 -0.95 32.69
N GLN A 506 10.54 -1.39 33.91
CA GLN A 506 11.67 -2.25 34.19
C GLN A 506 11.38 -3.74 33.91
N TYR A 507 10.20 -4.09 33.46
CA TYR A 507 9.80 -5.50 33.34
C TYR A 507 10.70 -6.30 32.40
N PHE A 508 11.09 -5.72 31.25
CA PHE A 508 12.04 -6.37 30.36
C PHE A 508 13.38 -6.67 31.07
N GLU A 509 13.89 -5.69 31.82
CA GLU A 509 15.16 -5.88 32.56
C GLU A 509 15.05 -6.91 33.66
N MET A 510 13.92 -6.95 34.38
CA MET A 510 13.65 -7.94 35.42
C MET A 510 13.56 -9.35 34.83
N PHE A 511 12.83 -9.52 33.73
CA PHE A 511 12.75 -10.82 33.04
C PHE A 511 14.12 -11.30 32.56
N MET A 512 14.93 -10.43 31.98
CA MET A 512 16.28 -10.75 31.51
C MET A 512 17.25 -11.02 32.67
N GLU A 513 17.05 -10.40 33.83
CA GLU A 513 17.81 -10.70 35.05
C GLU A 513 17.51 -12.10 35.55
N ASP A 514 16.21 -12.43 35.69
CA ASP A 514 15.78 -13.77 36.08
C ASP A 514 16.28 -14.85 35.11
N LEU A 515 16.25 -14.56 33.79
CA LEU A 515 16.74 -15.47 32.76
C LEU A 515 18.27 -15.68 32.84
N CYS A 516 19.01 -14.60 33.08
CA CYS A 516 20.47 -14.68 33.30
C CYS A 516 20.83 -15.43 34.59
N GLU A 517 20.12 -15.19 35.68
CA GLU A 517 20.31 -15.92 36.93
C GLU A 517 20.02 -17.42 36.76
N ALA A 518 18.93 -17.77 36.09
CA ALA A 518 18.53 -19.15 35.82
C ALA A 518 19.53 -19.92 34.95
N THR A 519 20.38 -19.20 34.17
CA THR A 519 21.42 -19.79 33.30
C THR A 519 22.84 -19.54 33.77
N GLY A 520 23.03 -18.85 34.92
CA GLY A 520 24.35 -18.53 35.48
C GLY A 520 25.12 -17.47 34.69
N ALA A 521 24.41 -16.55 34.00
CA ALA A 521 25.00 -15.48 33.19
C ALA A 521 24.89 -14.11 33.88
N SER A 522 25.61 -13.12 33.35
CA SER A 522 25.54 -11.72 33.77
C SER A 522 24.63 -10.90 32.84
N LYS A 523 23.58 -10.32 33.38
CA LYS A 523 22.68 -9.41 32.60
C LYS A 523 23.45 -8.32 31.86
N ARG A 524 24.46 -7.70 32.51
CA ARG A 524 25.29 -6.67 31.89
C ARG A 524 26.00 -7.20 30.66
N ARG A 525 26.64 -8.37 30.71
CA ARG A 525 27.31 -8.97 29.55
C ARG A 525 26.31 -9.40 28.47
N CYS A 526 25.19 -9.97 28.92
CA CYS A 526 24.11 -10.33 28.02
C CYS A 526 23.68 -9.13 27.18
N PHE A 527 23.38 -8.00 27.78
CA PHE A 527 22.94 -6.80 27.05
C PHE A 527 24.01 -6.26 26.10
N GLU A 528 25.27 -6.21 26.56
CA GLU A 528 26.41 -5.70 25.75
C GLU A 528 26.63 -6.47 24.45
N HIS A 529 26.28 -7.77 24.43
CA HIS A 529 26.46 -8.66 23.28
C HIS A 529 25.15 -9.04 22.59
N SER A 530 24.02 -8.52 23.05
CA SER A 530 22.71 -8.81 22.46
C SER A 530 22.42 -7.96 21.24
N PHE A 531 21.60 -8.50 20.34
CA PHE A 531 21.15 -7.84 19.16
C PHE A 531 19.62 -7.90 19.05
N CYS A 532 18.97 -6.77 18.72
CA CYS A 532 17.52 -6.65 18.62
C CYS A 532 17.09 -6.24 17.21
N LEU A 533 16.18 -7.00 16.61
CA LEU A 533 15.30 -6.54 15.55
C LEU A 533 14.06 -5.94 16.25
N SER A 534 14.00 -4.62 16.30
CA SER A 534 12.83 -3.89 16.78
C SER A 534 11.82 -3.84 15.66
N ALA A 535 10.75 -4.59 15.82
CA ALA A 535 9.73 -4.67 14.81
C ALA A 535 8.65 -3.61 15.04
N ASP A 536 8.29 -2.94 13.96
CA ASP A 536 7.18 -2.00 13.88
C ASP A 536 6.83 -1.81 12.41
N VAL A 537 5.55 -1.62 12.10
CA VAL A 537 5.12 -1.40 10.73
C VAL A 537 5.74 -0.13 10.15
N SER A 538 5.83 -0.07 8.83
CA SER A 538 6.30 1.11 8.12
C SER A 538 5.26 1.62 7.14
N ASN A 539 5.34 2.91 6.79
CA ASN A 539 4.47 3.48 5.76
C ASN A 539 4.81 2.91 4.39
N ALA A 540 3.91 2.13 3.81
CA ALA A 540 4.02 1.74 2.42
C ALA A 540 3.77 2.94 1.50
N PHE A 541 4.55 3.06 0.42
CA PHE A 541 4.33 4.09 -0.59
C PHE A 541 2.94 3.96 -1.21
N ASP A 542 2.11 4.98 -0.99
CA ASP A 542 0.79 5.10 -1.60
C ASP A 542 0.85 6.12 -2.76
N PRO A 543 0.64 5.70 -4.02
CA PRO A 543 0.66 6.61 -5.16
C PRO A 543 -0.37 7.75 -5.09
N LEU A 544 -1.44 7.58 -4.30
CA LEU A 544 -2.45 8.63 -4.10
C LEU A 544 -1.94 9.78 -3.22
N TYR A 545 -0.85 9.57 -2.48
CA TYR A 545 -0.24 10.53 -1.55
C TYR A 545 1.28 10.62 -1.75
N ALA A 546 1.73 10.48 -3.00
CA ALA A 546 3.14 10.44 -3.36
C ALA A 546 3.95 11.67 -2.86
N GLU A 547 3.28 12.82 -2.72
CA GLU A 547 3.88 14.06 -2.23
C GLU A 547 4.33 14.01 -0.76
N THR A 548 3.90 13.01 0.01
CA THR A 548 4.28 12.85 1.44
C THR A 548 5.54 12.03 1.64
N CYS A 549 6.07 11.40 0.58
CA CYS A 549 7.17 10.44 0.64
C CYS A 549 8.34 10.86 -0.26
N ASP A 550 9.52 10.27 0.01
CA ASP A 550 10.62 10.16 -0.94
C ASP A 550 10.54 8.81 -1.65
N PRO A 551 10.16 8.74 -2.95
CA PRO A 551 9.96 7.46 -3.64
C PRO A 551 11.19 6.53 -3.70
N ALA A 552 12.41 7.09 -3.54
CA ALA A 552 13.66 6.33 -3.52
C ALA A 552 13.93 5.70 -2.14
N ASN A 553 13.40 6.31 -1.08
CA ASN A 553 13.65 5.94 0.31
C ASN A 553 12.37 5.59 1.07
N ASN A 554 11.32 5.13 0.39
CA ASN A 554 10.09 4.67 1.03
C ASN A 554 9.84 3.20 0.70
N THR A 555 9.33 2.44 1.69
CA THR A 555 8.96 1.05 1.48
C THR A 555 7.76 0.92 0.54
N LYS A 556 7.69 -0.20 -0.16
CA LYS A 556 6.64 -0.51 -1.14
C LYS A 556 6.00 -1.86 -0.80
N ILE A 557 4.72 -1.97 -1.09
CA ILE A 557 3.98 -3.24 -1.02
C ILE A 557 4.63 -4.26 -1.98
N ASN A 558 4.77 -5.50 -1.52
CA ASN A 558 5.35 -6.63 -2.25
C ASN A 558 6.87 -6.55 -2.51
N TYR A 559 7.60 -5.77 -1.73
CA TYR A 559 9.06 -5.74 -1.81
C TYR A 559 9.74 -6.36 -0.58
N GLY A 560 8.98 -7.06 0.26
CA GLY A 560 9.46 -7.77 1.44
C GLY A 560 9.54 -6.89 2.68
N THR A 561 10.17 -7.42 3.73
CA THR A 561 10.32 -6.73 5.01
C THR A 561 11.13 -5.44 4.89
N GLY A 562 10.70 -4.38 5.55
CA GLY A 562 11.48 -3.15 5.68
C GLY A 562 12.57 -3.29 6.73
N ILE A 563 13.76 -2.77 6.47
CA ILE A 563 14.85 -2.61 7.45
C ILE A 563 15.23 -1.14 7.48
N PHE A 564 15.14 -0.52 8.63
CA PHE A 564 15.30 0.92 8.79
C PHE A 564 16.50 1.24 9.67
N LYS A 565 17.45 1.97 9.12
CA LYS A 565 18.60 2.43 9.88
C LYS A 565 18.19 3.37 11.02
N TYR A 566 17.13 4.14 10.79
CA TYR A 566 16.51 5.08 11.74
C TYR A 566 15.05 5.30 11.37
N THR A 567 14.25 5.69 12.35
CA THR A 567 12.86 6.09 12.18
C THR A 567 12.68 7.58 12.52
N GLY A 568 12.69 8.00 13.72
CA GLY A 568 12.73 9.37 14.25
C GLY A 568 12.12 10.50 13.40
N ALA A 569 11.68 11.56 14.06
CA ALA A 569 11.09 12.72 13.39
C ALA A 569 12.13 13.81 13.11
N ARG A 570 11.95 14.57 12.03
CA ARG A 570 12.79 15.72 11.65
C ARG A 570 14.30 15.36 11.64
N GLY A 571 15.12 15.89 12.56
CA GLY A 571 16.54 15.57 12.71
C GLY A 571 16.80 14.21 13.37
N LYS A 572 16.05 13.15 13.10
CA LYS A 572 16.13 11.80 13.68
C LYS A 572 15.88 11.76 15.20
N SER A 573 15.08 12.70 15.71
CA SER A 573 14.77 12.76 17.14
C SER A 573 13.97 11.54 17.58
N GLY A 574 14.38 10.90 18.69
CA GLY A 574 13.75 9.71 19.24
C GLY A 574 14.07 8.40 18.49
N SER A 575 15.08 8.41 17.62
CA SER A 575 15.52 7.27 16.83
C SER A 575 16.77 6.60 17.42
N SER A 576 16.94 5.29 17.18
CA SER A 576 18.14 4.55 17.51
C SER A 576 19.32 4.83 16.58
N ASP A 577 19.11 5.19 15.31
CA ASP A 577 20.12 5.38 14.25
C ASP A 577 21.20 4.27 14.24
N ALA A 578 20.80 3.08 13.80
CA ALA A 578 21.64 1.88 13.82
C ALA A 578 23.00 2.09 13.12
N ALA A 579 24.05 1.46 13.66
CA ALA A 579 25.38 1.49 13.07
C ALA A 579 25.44 0.77 11.71
N ALA A 580 26.42 1.12 10.87
CA ALA A 580 26.60 0.51 9.55
C ALA A 580 26.88 -0.99 9.63
N GLU A 581 27.61 -1.43 10.65
CA GLU A 581 27.95 -2.82 10.93
C GLU A 581 26.70 -3.65 11.21
N VAL A 582 25.75 -3.09 11.96
CA VAL A 582 24.45 -3.67 12.29
C VAL A 582 23.64 -3.90 11.03
N MET A 583 23.52 -2.88 10.19
CA MET A 583 22.87 -3.00 8.86
C MET A 583 23.55 -4.05 7.99
N GLY A 584 24.90 -4.08 7.99
CA GLY A 584 25.70 -5.07 7.25
C GLY A 584 25.47 -6.49 7.74
N TYR A 585 25.28 -6.70 9.04
CA TYR A 585 25.00 -8.00 9.63
C TYR A 585 23.63 -8.53 9.17
N VAL A 586 22.58 -7.74 9.28
CA VAL A 586 21.23 -8.13 8.82
C VAL A 586 21.22 -8.42 7.32
N ARG A 587 21.88 -7.58 6.50
CA ARG A 587 22.00 -7.81 5.05
C ARG A 587 22.64 -9.16 4.72
N ARG A 588 23.68 -9.58 5.47
CA ARG A 588 24.33 -10.89 5.24
C ARG A 588 23.41 -12.05 5.58
N ILE A 589 22.70 -11.98 6.71
CA ILE A 589 21.74 -13.02 7.12
C ILE A 589 20.65 -13.16 6.06
N PHE A 590 20.05 -12.06 5.66
CA PHE A 590 18.94 -12.08 4.71
C PHE A 590 19.37 -12.57 3.33
N ALA A 591 20.56 -12.18 2.87
CA ALA A 591 21.11 -12.67 1.61
C ALA A 591 21.42 -14.18 1.66
N LYS A 592 21.93 -14.69 2.79
CA LYS A 592 22.23 -16.12 3.00
C LYS A 592 20.98 -17.01 2.92
N HIS A 593 19.83 -16.48 3.30
CA HIS A 593 18.59 -17.24 3.43
C HIS A 593 17.47 -16.81 2.47
N ASP A 594 17.82 -16.06 1.41
CA ASP A 594 16.87 -15.58 0.38
C ASP A 594 15.64 -14.85 0.99
N VAL A 595 15.87 -14.03 2.01
CA VAL A 595 14.85 -13.15 2.56
C VAL A 595 14.72 -11.94 1.65
N ILE A 596 13.52 -11.69 1.15
CA ILE A 596 13.23 -10.49 0.36
C ILE A 596 13.02 -9.32 1.31
N TRP A 597 13.79 -8.26 1.11
CA TRP A 597 13.78 -7.09 2.00
C TRP A 597 14.04 -5.80 1.23
N GLN A 598 13.68 -4.70 1.85
CA GLN A 598 13.87 -3.35 1.36
C GLN A 598 14.27 -2.41 2.50
N THR A 599 14.62 -1.18 2.19
CA THR A 599 14.86 -0.13 3.18
C THR A 599 14.01 1.09 2.87
N GLY A 600 13.82 1.95 3.86
CA GLY A 600 13.05 3.18 3.68
C GLY A 600 13.15 4.12 4.88
N GLU A 601 12.40 5.19 4.79
CA GLU A 601 12.14 6.17 5.84
C GLU A 601 10.62 6.35 6.01
N LEU A 602 10.20 6.83 7.15
CA LEU A 602 8.79 7.16 7.40
C LEU A 602 8.46 8.57 6.91
N GLY A 603 8.14 8.69 5.61
CA GLY A 603 7.77 9.95 4.98
C GLY A 603 8.96 10.88 4.68
N LYS A 604 8.66 12.13 4.29
CA LYS A 604 9.68 13.16 4.05
C LYS A 604 10.25 13.70 5.34
N VAL A 605 11.51 14.15 5.30
CA VAL A 605 12.33 14.59 6.44
C VAL A 605 11.61 15.51 7.43
N ASP A 606 10.91 16.54 6.96
CA ASP A 606 10.23 17.50 7.84
C ASP A 606 8.75 17.17 8.14
N GLN A 607 8.21 16.13 7.51
CA GLN A 607 6.78 15.77 7.59
C GLN A 607 6.54 14.42 8.25
N GLY A 608 7.50 13.52 8.16
CA GLY A 608 7.41 12.14 8.64
C GLY A 608 8.26 11.87 9.87
N GLY A 609 8.32 10.61 10.22
CA GLY A 609 9.08 10.09 11.35
C GLY A 609 8.23 9.85 12.59
N GLY A 610 8.62 8.83 13.35
CA GLY A 610 8.03 8.43 14.63
C GLY A 610 9.05 7.71 15.46
N GLY A 611 8.83 7.60 16.78
CA GLY A 611 9.58 6.71 17.65
C GLY A 611 9.07 5.28 17.49
N THR A 612 9.90 4.31 17.85
CA THR A 612 9.57 2.90 17.91
C THR A 612 10.13 2.32 19.21
N VAL A 613 9.86 1.06 19.49
CA VAL A 613 10.44 0.37 20.66
C VAL A 613 11.97 0.26 20.59
N ALA A 614 12.58 0.49 19.43
CA ALA A 614 14.04 0.44 19.22
C ALA A 614 14.83 1.34 20.18
N CYS A 615 14.39 2.56 20.41
CA CYS A 615 15.10 3.50 21.27
C CYS A 615 15.21 2.99 22.71
N TYR A 616 14.22 2.24 23.20
CA TYR A 616 14.23 1.67 24.55
C TYR A 616 15.19 0.49 24.67
N MET A 617 15.33 -0.33 23.61
CA MET A 617 16.33 -1.39 23.55
C MET A 617 17.76 -0.83 23.45
N ALA A 618 17.96 0.13 22.54
CA ALA A 618 19.25 0.79 22.37
C ALA A 618 19.73 1.53 23.64
N ASN A 619 18.82 2.17 24.39
CA ASN A 619 19.15 2.82 25.67
C ASN A 619 19.60 1.82 26.76
N ARG A 620 19.37 0.53 26.56
CA ARG A 620 19.86 -0.57 27.42
C ARG A 620 21.20 -1.15 26.94
N ASN A 621 21.86 -0.46 26.01
CA ASN A 621 23.11 -0.89 25.41
C ASN A 621 22.99 -2.20 24.61
N ILE A 622 21.85 -2.42 23.97
CA ILE A 622 21.59 -3.53 23.06
C ILE A 622 21.68 -2.99 21.62
N GLU A 623 22.50 -3.63 20.78
CA GLU A 623 22.55 -3.28 19.36
C GLU A 623 21.17 -3.49 18.74
N THR A 624 20.62 -2.44 18.08
CA THR A 624 19.24 -2.45 17.64
C THR A 624 19.08 -1.86 16.25
N VAL A 625 18.24 -2.49 15.43
CA VAL A 625 17.78 -1.97 14.14
C VAL A 625 16.27 -2.20 14.01
N ASP A 626 15.59 -1.25 13.39
CA ASP A 626 14.17 -1.37 13.10
C ASP A 626 13.91 -2.28 11.90
N ALA A 627 12.90 -3.15 12.02
CA ALA A 627 12.50 -4.10 10.99
C ALA A 627 10.98 -4.26 10.99
N GLY A 628 10.31 -4.15 9.84
CA GLY A 628 8.85 -4.27 9.88
C GLY A 628 8.13 -4.39 8.55
N VAL A 629 6.83 -4.52 8.64
CA VAL A 629 5.93 -4.74 7.50
C VAL A 629 5.47 -3.41 6.92
N PRO A 630 5.58 -3.20 5.60
CA PRO A 630 4.95 -2.06 4.95
C PRO A 630 3.42 -2.13 5.03
N VAL A 631 2.78 -1.06 5.52
CA VAL A 631 1.34 -0.95 5.69
C VAL A 631 0.78 0.28 4.98
N LEU A 632 -0.38 0.13 4.35
CA LEU A 632 -1.19 1.23 3.83
C LEU A 632 -2.28 1.58 4.84
N SER A 633 -2.62 2.86 4.92
CA SER A 633 -3.67 3.38 5.83
C SER A 633 -3.38 3.09 7.31
N MET A 634 -2.10 3.20 7.73
CA MET A 634 -1.68 3.06 9.13
C MET A 634 -2.59 3.86 10.06
N HIS A 635 -2.94 3.31 11.23
CA HIS A 635 -3.85 3.86 12.23
C HIS A 635 -5.32 4.05 11.78
N ALA A 636 -5.69 3.57 10.59
CA ALA A 636 -7.09 3.57 10.17
C ALA A 636 -7.86 2.40 10.82
N PRO A 637 -9.19 2.47 10.89
CA PRO A 637 -10.02 1.34 11.35
C PRO A 637 -9.81 0.05 10.56
N ARG A 638 -9.31 0.14 9.33
CA ARG A 638 -8.84 -0.99 8.52
C ARG A 638 -7.59 -0.59 7.78
N GLU A 639 -6.51 -1.24 8.13
CA GLU A 639 -5.19 -1.12 7.52
C GLU A 639 -5.00 -2.23 6.51
N ILE A 640 -4.04 -2.07 5.59
CA ILE A 640 -3.82 -3.02 4.51
C ILE A 640 -2.33 -3.37 4.43
N VAL A 641 -2.03 -4.67 4.43
CA VAL A 641 -0.71 -5.22 4.15
C VAL A 641 -0.76 -6.17 2.95
N SER A 642 0.36 -6.44 2.32
CA SER A 642 0.44 -7.55 1.36
C SER A 642 0.51 -8.89 2.09
N LYS A 643 0.35 -10.00 1.39
CA LYS A 643 0.64 -11.33 1.95
C LYS A 643 2.15 -11.62 1.99
N LEU A 644 2.88 -11.09 1.01
CA LEU A 644 4.31 -11.34 0.85
C LEU A 644 5.14 -10.70 1.96
N ASP A 645 4.87 -9.45 2.32
CA ASP A 645 5.72 -8.69 3.22
C ASP A 645 5.69 -9.24 4.67
N PRO A 646 4.53 -9.58 5.26
CA PRO A 646 4.46 -10.27 6.55
C PRO A 646 5.17 -11.64 6.56
N TYR A 647 5.03 -12.41 5.48
CA TYR A 647 5.71 -13.69 5.37
C TYR A 647 7.24 -13.53 5.30
N MET A 648 7.73 -12.54 4.55
CA MET A 648 9.17 -12.24 4.49
C MET A 648 9.69 -11.70 5.83
N THR A 649 8.88 -10.94 6.58
CA THR A 649 9.21 -10.51 7.93
C THR A 649 9.31 -11.71 8.88
N PHE A 650 8.35 -12.62 8.84
CA PHE A 650 8.42 -13.90 9.57
C PHE A 650 9.67 -14.70 9.21
N LYS A 651 9.98 -14.86 7.92
CA LYS A 651 11.17 -15.58 7.44
C LYS A 651 12.45 -14.90 7.92
N GLY A 652 12.49 -13.56 7.87
CA GLY A 652 13.61 -12.77 8.36
C GLY A 652 13.86 -12.93 9.86
N MET A 653 12.81 -12.87 10.67
CA MET A 653 12.92 -13.08 12.13
C MET A 653 13.29 -14.52 12.49
N LYS A 654 12.75 -15.50 11.75
CA LYS A 654 13.10 -16.90 11.93
C LYS A 654 14.60 -17.14 11.72
N VAL A 655 15.14 -16.71 10.57
CA VAL A 655 16.57 -16.90 10.26
C VAL A 655 17.46 -16.09 11.18
N PHE A 656 17.00 -14.96 11.70
CA PHE A 656 17.71 -14.19 12.71
C PHE A 656 17.81 -14.94 14.05
N TYR A 657 16.75 -15.60 14.51
CA TYR A 657 16.81 -16.47 15.69
C TYR A 657 17.70 -17.70 15.49
N GLU A 658 17.78 -18.23 14.27
CA GLU A 658 18.55 -19.43 13.93
C GLU A 658 20.03 -19.13 13.60
N GLU A 659 20.40 -17.84 13.41
CA GLU A 659 21.78 -17.45 13.03
C GLU A 659 22.76 -17.68 14.19
N ASN A 660 24.00 -18.05 13.79
CA ASN A 660 25.08 -18.42 14.70
C ASN A 660 25.95 -17.23 15.11
#